data_82c2edf975dd0fe0a206cc958fcda0f3
#
_entry.id   82c2edf975dd0fe0a206cc958fcda0f3
#
_cell.length_a   1.000
_cell.length_b   1.000
_cell.length_c   1.000
_cell.angle_alpha   90.00
_cell.angle_beta   90.00
_cell.angle_gamma   90.00
#
_symmetry.space_group_name_H-M   'P 1'
#
loop_
_entity.id
_entity.type
_entity.pdbx_description
1 polymer ?
#
loop_
_entity_poly.entity_id
_entity_poly.type
_entity_poly.pdbx_seq_one_letter_code
_entity_poly.pdbx_strand_id
1 'polypeptide(L)'
;MKRKPRWTLEMLTASLAVLCGLLLLALLVQRPMAWPLLTVLVVLWGIGATLFRCKLRSWVVRWTSGTTFEKSKVQFSLEPLSQPAALLSGETVLWYNSQFRTRLLGGQDVLASRVQKLLPGLDLQLCRKREGQLLTLADGYWSVHSSTVPGEAESMTLLVLNEETELRRIEAEYKASRPGYLAFQLDGYDDVFGDLMDSERARLLEGVNRILEDMIGRGSGFLRRVGSGGRYIAVVEERQLEQFANRGYDVLDKIRALDPGVSLSMSIGIGRGARTLREAQDMAEHALDMAQGRGGDQAAEMTLDGFTFYGGVSHGVEKRSKVRSRLVADQLVKLIKEADHVVIMGHRMSDLDAIGAAEGVLRICKICDVPAVIAVRRDATLAASLIDALCKAGQKDDFIDPKDALPIISKRTLCIVVDTYQVGLVESKDILEKCGKVAVIDHHRKGVGYIENPALVCHEPYSSSASELVTELLQYVGERDDKPNRIEAEGLLAGILLDTQDFTLHTGVRTFEAAAALRRYGAETERVRRLFDVTMVEYNAKADLVEKAQMYKNCAISIGGEVAPEARVAIAQAANDLLRIQGVDASFVAVQVGNGVNISARSMGAVNVQVIMESLGGGGHQTMAAAQLKHITPQAARSRIQDAIDQYYLSQKKTTPEARPAKGE
;
A
#
# COMPACT_ATOMS: atom_id res chain seq x y z
N MET A 1 31.24 -60.74 15.05
CA MET A 1 30.33 -61.30 14.01
C MET A 1 28.93 -61.47 14.59
N LYS A 2 28.01 -60.54 14.43
CA LYS A 2 26.62 -60.65 14.87
C LYS A 2 25.73 -60.77 13.66
N ARG A 3 24.94 -61.85 13.56
CA ARG A 3 24.12 -62.25 12.45
C ARG A 3 23.01 -61.24 12.16
N LYS A 4 22.82 -60.90 10.89
CA LYS A 4 21.89 -59.90 10.37
C LYS A 4 20.42 -60.30 10.59
N PRO A 5 19.51 -59.35 10.94
CA PRO A 5 18.08 -59.63 11.15
C PRO A 5 17.32 -60.04 9.86
N ARG A 6 17.93 -59.95 8.68
CA ARG A 6 17.35 -60.38 7.38
C ARG A 6 16.98 -61.87 7.38
N TRP A 7 17.78 -62.72 8.02
CA TRP A 7 17.53 -64.15 8.08
C TRP A 7 16.25 -64.52 8.82
N THR A 8 15.82 -63.72 9.79
CA THR A 8 14.62 -64.01 10.60
C THR A 8 13.31 -63.70 9.88
N LEU A 9 13.27 -62.71 9.01
CA LEU A 9 12.08 -62.42 8.18
C LEU A 9 11.93 -63.43 7.06
N GLU A 10 13.02 -63.83 6.42
CA GLU A 10 13.07 -64.89 5.40
C GLU A 10 12.70 -66.25 6.00
N MET A 11 13.12 -66.53 7.25
CA MET A 11 12.69 -67.74 7.95
C MET A 11 11.22 -67.74 8.31
N LEU A 12 10.63 -66.57 8.65
CA LEU A 12 9.22 -66.41 8.96
C LEU A 12 8.35 -66.57 7.72
N THR A 13 8.76 -66.02 6.60
CA THR A 13 8.09 -66.19 5.28
C THR A 13 8.24 -67.60 4.78
N ALA A 14 9.42 -68.23 4.95
CA ALA A 14 9.62 -69.63 4.62
C ALA A 14 8.77 -70.57 5.50
N SER A 15 8.68 -70.32 6.84
CA SER A 15 7.84 -71.10 7.70
C SER A 15 6.34 -70.98 7.39
N LEU A 16 5.89 -69.77 6.95
CA LEU A 16 4.53 -69.56 6.51
C LEU A 16 4.23 -70.32 5.19
N ALA A 17 5.18 -70.31 4.26
CA ALA A 17 5.06 -71.04 3.01
C ALA A 17 5.02 -72.56 3.23
N VAL A 18 5.84 -73.06 4.17
CA VAL A 18 5.79 -74.49 4.58
C VAL A 18 4.48 -74.84 5.25
N LEU A 19 3.94 -73.95 6.12
CA LEU A 19 2.63 -74.14 6.78
C LEU A 19 1.50 -74.18 5.76
N CYS A 20 1.47 -73.24 4.79
CA CYS A 20 0.51 -73.24 3.68
C CYS A 20 0.64 -74.49 2.80
N GLY A 21 1.86 -74.93 2.56
CA GLY A 21 2.11 -76.18 1.81
C GLY A 21 1.58 -77.43 2.54
N LEU A 22 1.79 -77.52 3.82
CA LEU A 22 1.29 -78.59 4.69
C LEU A 22 -0.26 -78.55 4.74
N LEU A 23 -0.85 -77.37 4.75
CA LEU A 23 -2.31 -77.15 4.74
C LEU A 23 -2.93 -77.64 3.43
N LEU A 24 -2.29 -77.35 2.29
CA LEU A 24 -2.65 -77.85 0.98
C LEU A 24 -2.51 -79.38 0.88
N LEU A 25 -1.46 -79.93 1.46
CA LEU A 25 -1.23 -81.36 1.50
C LEU A 25 -2.24 -82.09 2.35
N ALA A 26 -2.65 -81.51 3.51
CA ALA A 26 -3.67 -82.04 4.38
C ALA A 26 -5.07 -82.01 3.76
N LEU A 27 -5.39 -80.98 2.95
CA LEU A 27 -6.62 -80.90 2.15
C LEU A 27 -6.65 -81.94 1.01
N LEU A 28 -5.50 -82.20 0.39
CA LEU A 28 -5.39 -83.21 -0.69
C LEU A 28 -5.49 -84.63 -0.22
N VAL A 29 -5.08 -84.96 1.02
CA VAL A 29 -5.04 -86.36 1.53
C VAL A 29 -6.35 -86.80 2.22
N GLN A 30 -7.35 -85.91 2.43
CA GLN A 30 -8.70 -86.19 3.01
C GLN A 30 -8.71 -87.06 4.30
N ARG A 31 -7.69 -86.91 5.15
CA ARG A 31 -7.63 -87.66 6.43
C ARG A 31 -8.13 -86.82 7.59
N PRO A 32 -9.17 -87.21 8.33
CA PRO A 32 -9.76 -86.39 9.40
C PRO A 32 -8.82 -86.15 10.60
N MET A 33 -7.77 -86.99 10.78
CA MET A 33 -6.73 -86.83 11.79
C MET A 33 -5.73 -85.69 11.55
N ALA A 34 -5.66 -85.10 10.32
CA ALA A 34 -4.71 -84.03 10.01
C ALA A 34 -5.15 -82.65 10.54
N TRP A 35 -6.45 -82.43 10.75
CA TRP A 35 -6.98 -81.16 11.26
C TRP A 35 -6.50 -80.76 12.66
N PRO A 36 -6.48 -81.64 13.68
CA PRO A 36 -5.97 -81.25 15.02
C PRO A 36 -4.48 -80.96 14.99
N LEU A 37 -3.68 -81.61 14.15
CA LEU A 37 -2.25 -81.34 14.01
C LEU A 37 -2.00 -79.99 13.35
N LEU A 38 -2.83 -79.62 12.39
CA LEU A 38 -2.75 -78.35 11.72
C LEU A 38 -3.16 -77.17 12.63
N THR A 39 -4.21 -77.35 13.43
CA THR A 39 -4.61 -76.34 14.43
C THR A 39 -3.51 -76.11 15.46
N VAL A 40 -2.84 -77.16 15.94
CA VAL A 40 -1.69 -77.04 16.85
C VAL A 40 -0.54 -76.28 16.20
N LEU A 41 -0.24 -76.58 14.90
CA LEU A 41 0.84 -75.87 14.17
C LEU A 41 0.52 -74.39 13.96
N VAL A 42 -0.73 -74.02 13.64
CA VAL A 42 -1.18 -72.62 13.50
C VAL A 42 -1.11 -71.89 14.84
N VAL A 43 -1.50 -72.52 15.94
CA VAL A 43 -1.39 -71.95 17.28
C VAL A 43 0.08 -71.77 17.69
N LEU A 44 0.93 -72.76 17.46
CA LEU A 44 2.38 -72.65 17.73
C LEU A 44 3.05 -71.57 16.87
N TRP A 45 2.64 -71.43 15.60
CA TRP A 45 3.11 -70.37 14.75
C TRP A 45 2.65 -68.99 15.22
N GLY A 46 1.36 -68.83 15.66
CA GLY A 46 0.81 -67.63 16.22
C GLY A 46 1.56 -67.21 17.51
N ILE A 47 1.86 -68.17 18.38
CA ILE A 47 2.66 -67.95 19.62
C ILE A 47 4.11 -67.55 19.22
N GLY A 48 4.73 -68.26 18.24
CA GLY A 48 6.04 -67.93 17.74
C GLY A 48 6.14 -66.52 17.12
N ALA A 49 5.13 -66.12 16.34
CA ALA A 49 5.04 -64.82 15.73
C ALA A 49 4.86 -63.69 16.79
N THR A 50 4.06 -63.94 17.82
CA THR A 50 3.89 -62.96 18.92
C THR A 50 5.15 -62.84 19.80
N LEU A 51 5.79 -63.94 20.11
CA LEU A 51 7.09 -63.95 20.81
C LEU A 51 8.18 -63.30 19.99
N PHE A 52 8.20 -63.49 18.70
CA PHE A 52 9.11 -62.81 17.79
C PHE A 52 8.88 -61.29 17.74
N ARG A 53 7.60 -60.86 17.66
CA ARG A 53 7.26 -59.43 17.74
C ARG A 53 7.73 -58.80 19.08
N CYS A 54 7.48 -59.49 20.19
CA CYS A 54 7.95 -59.02 21.50
C CYS A 54 9.48 -58.99 21.60
N LYS A 55 10.17 -59.99 21.01
CA LYS A 55 11.63 -60.07 21.00
C LYS A 55 12.25 -59.01 20.08
N LEU A 56 11.64 -58.76 18.92
CA LEU A 56 12.02 -57.71 17.97
C LEU A 56 11.86 -56.31 18.64
N ARG A 57 10.73 -56.10 19.31
CA ARG A 57 10.50 -54.88 20.08
C ARG A 57 11.51 -54.69 21.19
N SER A 58 11.79 -55.70 21.97
CA SER A 58 12.80 -55.65 23.03
C SER A 58 14.23 -55.49 22.49
N TRP A 59 14.50 -55.99 21.29
CA TRP A 59 15.79 -55.81 20.60
C TRP A 59 15.94 -54.40 20.07
N VAL A 60 14.90 -53.83 19.40
CA VAL A 60 14.90 -52.44 18.92
C VAL A 60 15.00 -51.48 20.11
N VAL A 61 14.26 -51.70 21.20
CA VAL A 61 14.38 -50.90 22.42
C VAL A 61 15.77 -51.00 23.01
N ARG A 62 16.38 -52.17 23.07
CA ARG A 62 17.75 -52.34 23.51
C ARG A 62 18.80 -51.72 22.60
N TRP A 63 18.52 -51.72 21.28
CA TRP A 63 19.42 -51.12 20.30
C TRP A 63 19.31 -49.59 20.29
N THR A 64 18.13 -49.02 20.41
CA THR A 64 17.90 -47.57 20.50
C THR A 64 18.22 -47.00 21.88
N SER A 65 18.11 -47.82 22.94
CA SER A 65 18.55 -47.42 24.29
C SER A 65 20.06 -47.54 24.51
N GLY A 66 20.79 -48.16 23.58
CA GLY A 66 22.25 -48.35 23.67
C GLY A 66 22.97 -47.83 22.44
N THR A 67 23.20 -46.52 22.34
CA THR A 67 24.23 -46.01 21.43
C THR A 67 25.59 -46.27 22.05
N THR A 68 26.25 -47.35 21.65
CA THR A 68 27.64 -47.59 21.98
C THR A 68 28.53 -46.69 21.13
N PHE A 69 29.04 -45.62 21.70
CA PHE A 69 30.27 -45.03 21.19
C PHE A 69 31.40 -46.01 21.44
N GLU A 70 32.12 -46.43 20.40
CA GLU A 70 33.16 -47.49 20.43
C GLU A 70 34.33 -47.18 21.42
N LYS A 71 34.37 -46.02 22.05
CA LYS A 71 35.39 -45.60 23.01
C LYS A 71 34.90 -45.26 24.43
N SER A 72 33.59 -45.23 24.69
CA SER A 72 33.06 -45.02 26.03
C SER A 72 31.85 -45.92 26.28
N LYS A 73 31.88 -46.68 27.39
CA LYS A 73 30.81 -47.61 27.83
C LYS A 73 29.55 -46.86 28.33
N VAL A 74 29.15 -45.78 27.67
CA VAL A 74 27.96 -44.99 28.06
C VAL A 74 26.81 -45.38 27.16
N GLN A 75 25.76 -45.95 27.73
CA GLN A 75 24.51 -46.26 27.06
C GLN A 75 23.50 -45.15 27.30
N PHE A 76 22.95 -44.56 26.24
CA PHE A 76 21.87 -43.59 26.32
C PHE A 76 20.56 -44.24 25.90
N SER A 77 19.49 -44.03 26.67
CA SER A 77 18.13 -44.42 26.29
C SER A 77 17.37 -43.22 25.74
N LEU A 78 16.68 -43.39 24.59
CA LEU A 78 15.79 -42.39 24.01
C LEU A 78 14.39 -42.42 24.64
N GLU A 79 14.06 -43.47 25.42
CA GLU A 79 12.76 -43.62 26.08
C GLU A 79 12.42 -42.46 27.06
N PRO A 80 13.40 -41.91 27.84
CA PRO A 80 13.13 -40.81 28.78
C PRO A 80 12.96 -39.44 28.13
N LEU A 81 13.07 -39.31 26.79
CA LEU A 81 12.85 -38.03 26.14
C LEU A 81 11.43 -37.54 26.44
N SER A 82 11.31 -36.30 26.88
CA SER A 82 10.02 -35.64 27.13
C SER A 82 9.27 -35.31 25.85
N GLN A 83 9.95 -35.29 24.71
CA GLN A 83 9.39 -35.05 23.38
C GLN A 83 9.02 -36.37 22.72
N PRO A 84 7.91 -36.42 21.97
CA PRO A 84 7.59 -37.53 21.08
C PRO A 84 8.76 -37.80 20.12
N ALA A 85 9.22 -39.03 20.09
CA ALA A 85 10.30 -39.44 19.20
C ALA A 85 10.00 -40.77 18.53
N ALA A 86 10.37 -40.90 17.25
CA ALA A 86 10.21 -42.13 16.48
C ALA A 86 11.46 -42.39 15.63
N LEU A 87 11.81 -43.67 15.45
CA LEU A 87 12.91 -44.12 14.61
C LEU A 87 12.33 -44.80 13.37
N LEU A 88 12.77 -44.35 12.19
CA LEU A 88 12.31 -44.86 10.90
C LEU A 88 13.44 -45.61 10.19
N SER A 89 13.08 -46.67 9.44
CA SER A 89 13.85 -47.20 8.31
C SER A 89 13.12 -46.91 7.02
N GLY A 90 13.69 -46.03 6.20
CA GLY A 90 12.94 -45.43 5.09
C GLY A 90 11.70 -44.69 5.59
N GLU A 91 10.51 -45.14 5.18
CA GLU A 91 9.22 -44.60 5.62
C GLU A 91 8.53 -45.43 6.73
N THR A 92 9.16 -46.50 7.21
CA THR A 92 8.54 -47.43 8.15
C THR A 92 8.99 -47.14 9.58
N VAL A 93 8.03 -47.06 10.50
CA VAL A 93 8.30 -46.85 11.93
C VAL A 93 8.86 -48.12 12.56
N LEU A 94 10.12 -48.05 13.04
CA LEU A 94 10.77 -49.16 13.74
C LEU A 94 10.61 -49.07 15.25
N TRP A 95 10.59 -47.88 15.77
CA TRP A 95 10.51 -47.63 17.21
C TRP A 95 9.90 -46.23 17.46
N TYR A 96 9.27 -46.08 18.60
CA TYR A 96 8.83 -44.81 19.17
C TYR A 96 8.84 -44.88 20.69
N ASN A 97 8.96 -43.71 21.35
CA ASN A 97 8.93 -43.60 22.81
C ASN A 97 7.47 -43.53 23.32
N SER A 98 7.32 -43.61 24.66
CA SER A 98 6.03 -43.52 25.34
C SER A 98 5.30 -42.20 25.03
N GLN A 99 5.99 -41.09 24.87
CA GLN A 99 5.43 -39.79 24.56
C GLN A 99 4.78 -39.77 23.15
N PHE A 100 5.45 -40.33 22.17
CA PHE A 100 4.90 -40.48 20.81
C PHE A 100 3.61 -41.31 20.83
N ARG A 101 3.63 -42.41 21.55
CA ARG A 101 2.45 -43.28 21.66
C ARG A 101 1.26 -42.59 22.34
N THR A 102 1.48 -41.90 23.44
CA THR A 102 0.39 -41.31 24.24
C THR A 102 -0.16 -40.03 23.62
N ARG A 103 0.73 -39.13 23.15
CA ARG A 103 0.31 -37.81 22.66
C ARG A 103 -0.19 -37.81 21.24
N LEU A 104 0.36 -38.67 20.36
CA LEU A 104 0.04 -38.64 18.92
C LEU A 104 -0.83 -39.82 18.49
N LEU A 105 -0.74 -40.97 19.18
CA LEU A 105 -1.43 -42.20 18.76
C LEU A 105 -2.58 -42.61 19.68
N GLY A 106 -2.89 -41.83 20.70
CA GLY A 106 -3.94 -42.18 21.66
C GLY A 106 -3.75 -43.55 22.32
N GLY A 107 -2.46 -43.99 22.50
CA GLY A 107 -2.11 -45.27 23.09
C GLY A 107 -2.07 -46.48 22.14
N GLN A 108 -2.40 -46.33 20.85
CA GLN A 108 -2.36 -47.41 19.87
C GLN A 108 -0.91 -47.82 19.54
N ASP A 109 -0.73 -49.10 19.16
CA ASP A 109 0.56 -49.60 18.67
C ASP A 109 0.60 -49.56 17.14
N VAL A 110 1.61 -48.88 16.60
CA VAL A 110 1.77 -48.63 15.16
C VAL A 110 3.14 -49.07 14.61
N LEU A 111 3.80 -49.98 15.31
CA LEU A 111 5.06 -50.56 14.83
C LEU A 111 4.88 -51.16 13.42
N ALA A 112 5.91 -51.00 12.57
CA ALA A 112 5.94 -51.40 11.16
C ALA A 112 4.91 -50.69 10.26
N SER A 113 4.25 -49.63 10.73
CA SER A 113 3.37 -48.80 9.89
C SER A 113 4.17 -47.75 9.11
N ARG A 114 3.62 -47.28 7.98
CA ARG A 114 4.20 -46.15 7.24
C ARG A 114 3.97 -44.85 8.00
N VAL A 115 5.01 -44.03 8.15
CA VAL A 115 4.96 -42.76 8.90
C VAL A 115 3.96 -41.76 8.29
N GLN A 116 3.78 -41.76 6.97
CA GLN A 116 2.83 -40.86 6.30
C GLN A 116 1.37 -41.13 6.66
N LYS A 117 1.02 -42.34 7.12
CA LYS A 117 -0.33 -42.64 7.64
C LYS A 117 -0.55 -42.05 9.04
N LEU A 118 0.52 -41.85 9.79
CA LEU A 118 0.50 -41.36 11.16
C LEU A 118 0.66 -39.85 11.21
N LEU A 119 1.48 -39.33 10.34
CA LEU A 119 1.82 -37.91 10.18
C LEU A 119 1.52 -37.48 8.72
N PRO A 120 0.27 -37.18 8.39
CA PRO A 120 -0.11 -36.77 7.04
C PRO A 120 0.65 -35.49 6.63
N GLY A 121 1.18 -35.47 5.41
CA GLY A 121 1.91 -34.33 4.90
C GLY A 121 3.38 -34.23 5.33
N LEU A 122 3.91 -35.23 6.04
CA LEU A 122 5.32 -35.25 6.45
C LEU A 122 6.26 -35.36 5.25
N ASP A 123 7.18 -34.42 5.14
CA ASP A 123 8.32 -34.43 4.22
C ASP A 123 9.63 -34.51 5.00
N LEU A 124 10.32 -35.64 4.91
CA LEU A 124 11.58 -35.89 5.62
C LEU A 124 12.71 -34.95 5.20
N GLN A 125 12.64 -34.35 4.00
CA GLN A 125 13.63 -33.38 3.56
C GLN A 125 13.43 -32.01 4.24
N LEU A 126 12.18 -31.59 4.38
CA LEU A 126 11.85 -30.36 5.11
C LEU A 126 12.20 -30.50 6.60
N CYS A 127 11.96 -31.68 7.18
CA CYS A 127 12.30 -31.95 8.58
C CYS A 127 13.81 -31.88 8.89
N ARG A 128 14.69 -31.99 7.89
CA ARG A 128 16.16 -31.87 8.06
C ARG A 128 16.63 -30.43 8.17
N LYS A 129 15.81 -29.45 7.75
CA LYS A 129 16.15 -28.02 7.90
C LYS A 129 16.19 -27.62 9.36
N ARG A 130 16.92 -26.55 9.66
CA ARG A 130 17.07 -26.03 11.03
C ARG A 130 15.73 -25.71 11.69
N GLU A 131 14.76 -25.24 10.90
CA GLU A 131 13.41 -24.85 11.36
C GLU A 131 12.46 -26.06 11.49
N GLY A 132 12.83 -27.22 10.92
CA GLY A 132 11.98 -28.38 10.85
C GLY A 132 10.80 -28.19 9.89
N GLN A 133 9.84 -29.10 9.97
CA GLN A 133 8.54 -29.00 9.26
C GLN A 133 7.42 -28.81 10.28
N LEU A 134 6.59 -27.80 10.07
CA LEU A 134 5.38 -27.62 10.85
C LEU A 134 4.27 -28.52 10.34
N LEU A 135 3.65 -29.29 11.24
CA LEU A 135 2.47 -30.09 10.97
C LEU A 135 1.34 -29.72 11.94
N THR A 136 0.11 -29.74 11.43
CA THR A 136 -1.09 -29.66 12.28
C THR A 136 -1.59 -31.08 12.48
N LEU A 137 -1.51 -31.57 13.70
CA LEU A 137 -1.89 -32.95 14.06
C LEU A 137 -2.92 -32.91 15.19
N ALA A 138 -4.02 -33.61 15.02
CA ALA A 138 -5.15 -33.56 15.95
C ALA A 138 -5.56 -32.09 16.21
N ASP A 139 -5.47 -31.61 17.44
CA ASP A 139 -5.84 -30.25 17.82
C ASP A 139 -4.60 -29.36 18.10
N GLY A 140 -3.40 -29.74 17.58
CA GLY A 140 -2.17 -29.05 17.91
C GLY A 140 -1.21 -28.82 16.75
N TYR A 141 -0.29 -27.86 16.95
CA TYR A 141 0.81 -27.55 16.06
C TYR A 141 2.07 -28.25 16.53
N TRP A 142 2.75 -28.94 15.63
CA TRP A 142 3.94 -29.71 15.92
C TRP A 142 5.07 -29.36 14.96
N SER A 143 6.23 -28.96 15.46
CA SER A 143 7.45 -28.88 14.64
C SER A 143 8.16 -30.23 14.65
N VAL A 144 8.37 -30.77 13.46
CA VAL A 144 9.00 -32.09 13.25
C VAL A 144 10.42 -31.89 12.73
N HIS A 145 11.37 -32.41 13.47
CA HIS A 145 12.78 -32.42 13.11
C HIS A 145 13.24 -33.85 12.81
N SER A 146 14.09 -34.00 11.81
CA SER A 146 14.70 -35.29 11.50
C SER A 146 16.21 -35.23 11.50
N SER A 147 16.83 -36.28 12.05
CA SER A 147 18.27 -36.49 11.94
C SER A 147 18.59 -37.90 11.49
N THR A 148 19.67 -38.04 10.73
CA THR A 148 20.11 -39.34 10.22
C THR A 148 20.98 -39.99 11.27
N VAL A 149 20.61 -41.20 11.68
CA VAL A 149 21.39 -42.02 12.60
C VAL A 149 22.15 -43.08 11.78
N PRO A 150 23.51 -43.13 11.85
CA PRO A 150 24.27 -44.11 11.10
C PRO A 150 23.93 -45.54 11.59
N GLY A 151 23.59 -46.44 10.68
CA GLY A 151 23.35 -47.85 10.95
C GLY A 151 24.32 -48.75 10.21
N GLU A 152 24.55 -49.97 10.72
CA GLU A 152 25.49 -50.91 10.07
C GLU A 152 25.08 -51.40 8.67
N ALA A 153 23.78 -51.33 8.32
CA ALA A 153 23.26 -51.81 7.04
C ALA A 153 22.44 -50.75 6.26
N GLU A 154 21.72 -49.86 6.94
CA GLU A 154 20.91 -48.77 6.33
C GLU A 154 20.92 -47.56 7.29
N SER A 155 20.93 -46.36 6.73
CA SER A 155 20.76 -45.15 7.52
C SER A 155 19.34 -45.06 8.09
N MET A 156 19.21 -44.87 9.37
CA MET A 156 17.92 -44.66 10.03
C MET A 156 17.65 -43.18 10.21
N THR A 157 16.38 -42.81 10.26
CA THR A 157 15.96 -41.43 10.49
C THR A 157 15.29 -41.36 11.86
N LEU A 158 15.85 -40.55 12.77
CA LEU A 158 15.21 -40.19 14.02
C LEU A 158 14.32 -38.98 13.78
N LEU A 159 13.04 -39.08 14.11
CA LEU A 159 12.10 -37.97 14.19
C LEU A 159 11.94 -37.54 15.65
N VAL A 160 11.96 -36.24 15.86
CA VAL A 160 11.64 -35.61 17.15
C VAL A 160 10.58 -34.54 16.89
N LEU A 161 9.49 -34.59 17.65
CA LEU A 161 8.39 -33.64 17.52
C LEU A 161 8.32 -32.76 18.75
N ASN A 162 8.25 -31.44 18.49
CA ASN A 162 8.03 -30.45 19.54
C ASN A 162 6.61 -29.90 19.39
N GLU A 163 5.86 -29.91 20.49
CA GLU A 163 4.54 -29.29 20.50
C GLU A 163 4.69 -27.77 20.61
N GLU A 164 4.18 -27.04 19.63
CA GLU A 164 4.22 -25.59 19.55
C GLU A 164 2.85 -24.94 19.75
N THR A 165 1.83 -25.71 20.08
CA THR A 165 0.45 -25.24 20.17
C THR A 165 0.31 -24.04 21.08
N GLU A 166 0.83 -24.14 22.30
CA GLU A 166 0.72 -23.06 23.27
C GLU A 166 1.62 -21.86 22.89
N LEU A 167 2.82 -22.13 22.38
CA LEU A 167 3.72 -21.07 21.88
C LEU A 167 3.06 -20.26 20.76
N ARG A 168 2.48 -20.93 19.79
CA ARG A 168 1.78 -20.28 18.67
C ARG A 168 0.53 -19.55 19.10
N ARG A 169 -0.20 -20.12 20.06
CA ARG A 169 -1.35 -19.44 20.65
C ARG A 169 -0.93 -18.16 21.36
N ILE A 170 0.15 -18.22 22.16
CA ILE A 170 0.70 -17.05 22.84
C ILE A 170 1.22 -16.03 21.80
N GLU A 171 1.91 -16.49 20.77
CA GLU A 171 2.39 -15.61 19.69
C GLU A 171 1.22 -14.94 18.92
N ALA A 172 0.19 -15.69 18.61
CA ALA A 172 -1.00 -15.16 17.94
C ALA A 172 -1.73 -14.15 18.84
N GLU A 173 -1.91 -14.47 20.14
CA GLU A 173 -2.53 -13.57 21.10
C GLU A 173 -1.67 -12.33 21.33
N TYR A 174 -0.34 -12.48 21.44
CA TYR A 174 0.58 -11.35 21.53
C TYR A 174 0.46 -10.42 20.32
N LYS A 175 0.38 -10.96 19.10
CA LYS A 175 0.19 -10.16 17.89
C LYS A 175 -1.17 -9.48 17.88
N ALA A 176 -2.23 -10.21 18.23
CA ALA A 176 -3.61 -9.70 18.21
C ALA A 176 -3.90 -8.67 19.31
N SER A 177 -3.21 -8.76 20.46
CA SER A 177 -3.37 -7.85 21.60
C SER A 177 -2.42 -6.66 21.58
N ARG A 178 -1.50 -6.56 20.60
CA ARG A 178 -0.61 -5.40 20.50
C ARG A 178 -1.43 -4.11 20.36
N PRO A 179 -1.05 -3.05 21.11
CA PRO A 179 -1.76 -1.79 21.00
C PRO A 179 -1.41 -1.08 19.71
N GLY A 180 -2.44 -0.62 19.00
CA GLY A 180 -2.33 0.35 17.91
C GLY A 180 -2.88 1.70 18.34
N TYR A 181 -2.40 2.76 17.72
CA TYR A 181 -2.78 4.13 18.03
C TYR A 181 -3.56 4.75 16.88
N LEU A 182 -4.66 5.45 17.19
CA LEU A 182 -5.45 6.19 16.22
C LEU A 182 -5.51 7.65 16.63
N ALA A 183 -5.27 8.54 15.68
CA ALA A 183 -5.48 9.97 15.78
C ALA A 183 -6.61 10.37 14.83
N PHE A 184 -7.61 11.10 15.35
CA PHE A 184 -8.75 11.57 14.57
C PHE A 184 -8.77 13.08 14.58
N GLN A 185 -9.15 13.67 13.45
CA GLN A 185 -9.36 15.10 13.31
C GLN A 185 -10.61 15.36 12.49
N LEU A 186 -11.55 16.16 13.04
CA LEU A 186 -12.63 16.71 12.23
C LEU A 186 -12.05 17.72 11.25
N ASP A 187 -12.31 17.51 9.97
CA ASP A 187 -11.77 18.37 8.91
C ASP A 187 -12.46 19.72 8.91
N GLY A 188 -11.68 20.80 8.79
CA GLY A 188 -12.23 22.16 8.78
C GLY A 188 -13.01 22.54 10.02
N TYR A 189 -12.64 22.04 11.20
CA TYR A 189 -13.37 22.25 12.45
C TYR A 189 -13.77 23.70 12.70
N ASP A 190 -12.82 24.64 12.57
CA ASP A 190 -13.09 26.07 12.84
C ASP A 190 -14.04 26.68 11.81
N ASP A 191 -13.95 26.27 10.55
CA ASP A 191 -14.81 26.75 9.46
C ASP A 191 -16.23 26.19 9.59
N VAL A 192 -16.36 24.88 9.88
CA VAL A 192 -17.66 24.20 10.00
C VAL A 192 -18.39 24.61 11.27
N PHE A 193 -17.68 24.71 12.38
CA PHE A 193 -18.28 24.99 13.69
C PHE A 193 -18.29 26.49 14.07
N GLY A 194 -17.55 27.36 13.35
CA GLY A 194 -17.48 28.80 13.60
C GLY A 194 -18.80 29.51 13.39
N ASP A 195 -19.54 29.12 12.36
CA ASP A 195 -20.80 29.75 11.97
C ASP A 195 -22.06 29.14 12.65
N LEU A 196 -21.88 28.01 13.40
CA LEU A 196 -22.97 27.29 14.04
C LEU A 196 -23.32 27.89 15.44
N MET A 197 -24.60 27.84 15.76
CA MET A 197 -25.04 28.14 17.14
C MET A 197 -24.49 27.10 18.13
N ASP A 198 -24.26 27.48 19.38
CA ASP A 198 -23.70 26.61 20.42
C ASP A 198 -24.51 25.31 20.62
N SER A 199 -25.83 25.37 20.48
CA SER A 199 -26.71 24.20 20.58
C SER A 199 -26.54 23.20 19.42
N GLU A 200 -26.36 23.72 18.22
CA GLU A 200 -26.11 22.87 17.01
C GLU A 200 -24.73 22.25 17.08
N ARG A 201 -23.72 23.05 17.46
CA ARG A 201 -22.35 22.57 17.72
C ARG A 201 -22.34 21.45 18.75
N ALA A 202 -23.02 21.61 19.88
CA ALA A 202 -23.09 20.59 20.92
C ALA A 202 -23.73 19.30 20.41
N ARG A 203 -24.84 19.41 19.65
CA ARG A 203 -25.55 18.28 19.07
C ARG A 203 -24.66 17.48 18.10
N LEU A 204 -23.97 18.18 17.20
CA LEU A 204 -23.08 17.53 16.23
C LEU A 204 -21.90 16.84 16.92
N LEU A 205 -21.27 17.48 17.89
CA LEU A 205 -20.17 16.89 18.66
C LEU A 205 -20.61 15.70 19.48
N GLU A 206 -21.82 15.71 20.05
CA GLU A 206 -22.40 14.54 20.71
C GLU A 206 -22.60 13.38 19.74
N GLY A 207 -23.10 13.68 18.54
CA GLY A 207 -23.23 12.69 17.47
C GLY A 207 -21.90 12.05 17.08
N VAL A 208 -20.87 12.88 16.87
CA VAL A 208 -19.50 12.41 16.59
C VAL A 208 -18.96 11.54 17.72
N ASN A 209 -19.10 12.00 18.98
CA ASN A 209 -18.66 11.24 20.15
C ASN A 209 -19.30 9.86 20.19
N ARG A 210 -20.64 9.78 19.98
CA ARG A 210 -21.37 8.50 19.95
C ARG A 210 -20.85 7.57 18.87
N ILE A 211 -20.64 8.07 17.65
CA ILE A 211 -20.12 7.26 16.53
C ILE A 211 -18.73 6.71 16.84
N LEU A 212 -17.84 7.53 17.42
CA LEU A 212 -16.49 7.10 17.79
C LEU A 212 -16.50 6.13 18.98
N GLU A 213 -17.34 6.35 19.99
CA GLU A 213 -17.51 5.44 21.11
C GLU A 213 -18.07 4.08 20.67
N ASP A 214 -19.01 4.06 19.71
CA ASP A 214 -19.52 2.83 19.12
C ASP A 214 -18.47 2.09 18.30
N MET A 215 -17.61 2.83 17.57
CA MET A 215 -16.50 2.24 16.82
C MET A 215 -15.48 1.58 17.75
N ILE A 216 -15.04 2.30 18.78
CA ILE A 216 -13.99 1.81 19.69
C ILE A 216 -14.52 0.71 20.63
N GLY A 217 -15.82 0.75 20.95
CA GLY A 217 -16.48 -0.19 21.84
C GLY A 217 -16.18 0.03 23.32
N ARG A 218 -17.18 -0.19 24.17
CA ARG A 218 -17.04 -0.04 25.61
C ARG A 218 -16.21 -1.20 26.18
N GLY A 219 -15.03 -0.88 26.75
CA GLY A 219 -14.17 -1.83 27.45
C GLY A 219 -13.11 -2.52 26.58
N SER A 220 -13.08 -2.28 25.27
CA SER A 220 -12.08 -2.89 24.37
C SER A 220 -11.02 -1.93 23.84
N GLY A 221 -11.17 -0.63 24.08
CA GLY A 221 -10.22 0.40 23.69
C GLY A 221 -10.35 1.66 24.55
N PHE A 222 -9.45 2.58 24.34
CA PHE A 222 -9.42 3.88 24.99
C PHE A 222 -9.68 4.97 23.96
N LEU A 223 -10.67 5.82 24.20
CA LEU A 223 -10.98 6.99 23.36
C LEU A 223 -10.96 8.25 24.21
N ARG A 224 -10.33 9.30 23.73
CA ARG A 224 -10.30 10.61 24.40
C ARG A 224 -10.32 11.76 23.39
N ARG A 225 -11.13 12.78 23.67
CA ARG A 225 -11.05 14.06 22.97
C ARG A 225 -9.87 14.88 23.51
N VAL A 226 -9.10 15.51 22.61
CA VAL A 226 -7.92 16.30 22.93
C VAL A 226 -8.14 17.76 22.50
N GLY A 227 -8.11 18.70 23.44
CA GLY A 227 -8.30 20.11 23.14
C GLY A 227 -9.71 20.48 22.68
N SER A 228 -9.85 21.65 22.06
CA SER A 228 -11.12 22.22 21.58
C SER A 228 -11.35 22.04 20.06
N GLY A 229 -10.34 21.67 19.29
CA GLY A 229 -10.33 21.71 17.82
C GLY A 229 -10.86 20.45 17.12
N GLY A 230 -11.75 19.68 17.74
CA GLY A 230 -12.32 18.48 17.08
C GLY A 230 -11.34 17.31 16.91
N ARG A 231 -10.32 17.23 17.77
CA ARG A 231 -9.31 16.19 17.76
C ARG A 231 -9.62 15.11 18.78
N TYR A 232 -9.41 13.84 18.38
CA TYR A 232 -9.54 12.68 19.25
C TYR A 232 -8.35 11.76 19.09
N ILE A 233 -8.08 10.99 20.14
CA ILE A 233 -7.10 9.91 20.14
C ILE A 233 -7.75 8.63 20.66
N ALA A 234 -7.34 7.49 20.13
CA ALA A 234 -7.71 6.20 20.66
C ALA A 234 -6.53 5.24 20.66
N VAL A 235 -6.59 4.28 21.58
CA VAL A 235 -5.69 3.12 21.61
C VAL A 235 -6.56 1.89 21.64
N VAL A 236 -6.32 0.98 20.70
CA VAL A 236 -7.08 -0.27 20.55
C VAL A 236 -6.12 -1.42 20.30
N GLU A 237 -6.60 -2.65 20.44
CA GLU A 237 -5.82 -3.83 20.10
C GLU A 237 -5.76 -4.04 18.58
N GLU A 238 -4.71 -4.70 18.11
CA GLU A 238 -4.46 -5.02 16.71
C GLU A 238 -5.65 -5.75 16.05
N ARG A 239 -6.29 -6.68 16.78
CA ARG A 239 -7.49 -7.40 16.31
C ARG A 239 -8.66 -6.47 15.97
N GLN A 240 -8.76 -5.30 16.61
CA GLN A 240 -9.78 -4.31 16.31
C GLN A 240 -9.41 -3.48 15.08
N LEU A 241 -8.14 -3.09 14.97
CA LEU A 241 -7.65 -2.39 13.77
C LEU A 241 -7.89 -3.22 12.52
N GLU A 242 -7.65 -4.53 12.58
CA GLU A 242 -7.93 -5.45 11.48
C GLU A 242 -9.44 -5.48 11.12
N GLN A 243 -10.32 -5.46 12.13
CA GLN A 243 -11.76 -5.38 11.88
C GLN A 243 -12.18 -4.04 11.26
N PHE A 244 -11.57 -2.91 11.69
CA PHE A 244 -11.84 -1.60 11.11
C PHE A 244 -11.37 -1.51 9.67
N ALA A 245 -10.17 -2.01 9.36
CA ALA A 245 -9.63 -2.07 8.01
C ALA A 245 -10.50 -2.94 7.08
N ASN A 246 -10.95 -4.11 7.55
CA ASN A 246 -11.85 -5.00 6.79
C ASN A 246 -13.21 -4.36 6.49
N ARG A 247 -13.68 -3.40 7.30
CA ARG A 247 -14.88 -2.60 7.06
C ARG A 247 -14.61 -1.33 6.26
N GLY A 248 -13.35 -1.10 5.84
CA GLY A 248 -12.96 0.10 5.11
C GLY A 248 -13.09 1.39 5.91
N TYR A 249 -13.04 1.33 7.25
CA TYR A 249 -13.28 2.46 8.16
C TYR A 249 -14.62 3.15 7.90
N ASP A 250 -15.72 2.39 7.93
CA ASP A 250 -17.11 2.82 7.70
C ASP A 250 -17.57 3.98 8.62
N VAL A 251 -16.80 4.29 9.65
CA VAL A 251 -17.00 5.46 10.53
C VAL A 251 -16.96 6.77 9.75
N LEU A 252 -16.19 6.87 8.68
CA LEU A 252 -16.13 8.06 7.82
C LEU A 252 -17.50 8.33 7.17
N ASP A 253 -18.15 7.28 6.65
CA ASP A 253 -19.50 7.39 6.07
C ASP A 253 -20.55 7.79 7.10
N LYS A 254 -20.47 7.26 8.32
CA LYS A 254 -21.38 7.58 9.41
C LYS A 254 -21.26 9.03 9.85
N ILE A 255 -20.03 9.57 9.87
CA ILE A 255 -19.80 10.99 10.22
C ILE A 255 -20.33 11.90 9.12
N ARG A 256 -20.09 11.59 7.84
CA ARG A 256 -20.65 12.33 6.71
C ARG A 256 -22.19 12.35 6.72
N ALA A 257 -22.80 11.26 7.12
CA ALA A 257 -24.25 11.12 7.17
C ALA A 257 -24.90 11.74 8.42
N LEU A 258 -24.12 12.30 9.37
CA LEU A 258 -24.63 12.76 10.66
C LEU A 258 -25.61 13.94 10.52
N ASP A 259 -25.31 14.88 9.64
CA ASP A 259 -26.20 16.00 9.30
C ASP A 259 -26.03 16.39 7.83
N PRO A 260 -27.04 16.14 6.97
CA PRO A 260 -26.95 16.47 5.55
C PRO A 260 -26.85 17.99 5.24
N GLY A 261 -27.21 18.84 6.20
CA GLY A 261 -27.12 20.30 6.06
C GLY A 261 -25.74 20.87 6.40
N VAL A 262 -24.88 20.05 7.02
CA VAL A 262 -23.52 20.44 7.42
C VAL A 262 -22.53 19.46 6.79
N SER A 263 -21.65 19.97 5.95
CA SER A 263 -20.60 19.14 5.35
C SER A 263 -19.53 18.79 6.38
N LEU A 264 -19.78 17.71 7.14
CA LEU A 264 -18.88 17.23 8.18
C LEU A 264 -18.07 16.03 7.65
N SER A 265 -16.75 16.09 7.78
CA SER A 265 -15.85 14.98 7.47
C SER A 265 -14.77 14.82 8.53
N MET A 266 -14.10 13.69 8.51
CA MET A 266 -13.05 13.34 9.47
C MET A 266 -11.88 12.68 8.77
N SER A 267 -10.68 13.03 9.21
CA SER A 267 -9.44 12.34 8.85
C SER A 267 -8.98 11.47 10.01
N ILE A 268 -8.47 10.28 9.70
CA ILE A 268 -7.99 9.30 10.68
C ILE A 268 -6.56 8.89 10.31
N GLY A 269 -5.64 9.03 11.27
CA GLY A 269 -4.29 8.47 11.16
C GLY A 269 -4.16 7.26 12.09
N ILE A 270 -3.62 6.16 11.56
CA ILE A 270 -3.45 4.90 12.29
C ILE A 270 -1.99 4.49 12.28
N GLY A 271 -1.40 4.28 13.46
CA GLY A 271 -0.07 3.70 13.65
C GLY A 271 -0.19 2.24 14.06
N ARG A 272 0.33 1.33 13.24
CA ARG A 272 0.16 -0.10 13.38
C ARG A 272 1.48 -0.86 13.29
N GLY A 273 1.66 -1.90 14.12
CA GLY A 273 2.86 -2.73 14.08
C GLY A 273 4.11 -2.11 14.72
N ALA A 274 4.01 -0.95 15.35
CA ALA A 274 5.11 -0.25 16.03
C ALA A 274 5.69 -1.06 17.20
N ARG A 275 6.93 -0.81 17.55
CA ARG A 275 7.60 -1.50 18.68
C ARG A 275 7.21 -0.90 20.03
N THR A 276 6.87 0.39 20.06
CA THR A 276 6.50 1.13 21.26
C THR A 276 5.24 1.96 21.02
N LEU A 277 4.51 2.33 22.09
CA LEU A 277 3.35 3.24 21.98
C LEU A 277 3.74 4.62 21.45
N ARG A 278 4.95 5.10 21.76
CA ARG A 278 5.45 6.37 21.24
C ARG A 278 5.61 6.32 19.73
N GLU A 279 6.23 5.27 19.23
CA GLU A 279 6.38 5.04 17.78
C GLU A 279 5.02 4.89 17.11
N ALA A 280 4.05 4.17 17.74
CA ALA A 280 2.69 4.04 17.23
C ALA A 280 1.99 5.40 17.14
N GLN A 281 2.18 6.27 18.14
CA GLN A 281 1.67 7.63 18.12
C GLN A 281 2.30 8.44 17.00
N ASP A 282 3.63 8.45 16.88
CA ASP A 282 4.34 9.20 15.84
C ASP A 282 3.90 8.72 14.44
N MET A 283 3.73 7.41 14.24
CA MET A 283 3.18 6.84 13.00
C MET A 283 1.74 7.28 12.74
N ALA A 284 0.88 7.30 13.76
CA ALA A 284 -0.51 7.74 13.61
C ALA A 284 -0.60 9.24 13.29
N GLU A 285 0.25 10.07 13.88
CA GLU A 285 0.31 11.51 13.57
C GLU A 285 0.77 11.73 12.12
N HIS A 286 1.82 11.05 11.66
CA HIS A 286 2.24 11.11 10.26
C HIS A 286 1.14 10.61 9.31
N ALA A 287 0.42 9.54 9.69
CA ALA A 287 -0.68 9.03 8.88
C ALA A 287 -1.85 10.03 8.84
N LEU A 288 -2.15 10.72 9.95
CA LEU A 288 -3.15 11.77 9.98
C LEU A 288 -2.77 12.95 9.07
N ASP A 289 -1.52 13.41 9.15
CA ASP A 289 -1.01 14.45 8.25
C ASP A 289 -1.11 14.05 6.78
N MET A 290 -0.85 12.77 6.48
CA MET A 290 -1.03 12.23 5.14
C MET A 290 -2.50 12.22 4.71
N ALA A 291 -3.42 11.77 5.58
CA ALA A 291 -4.85 11.78 5.30
C ALA A 291 -5.36 13.20 5.01
N GLN A 292 -4.98 14.18 5.85
CA GLN A 292 -5.34 15.58 5.67
C GLN A 292 -4.69 16.20 4.42
N GLY A 293 -3.40 15.92 4.19
CA GLY A 293 -2.68 16.40 3.01
C GLY A 293 -3.17 15.79 1.70
N ARG A 294 -3.98 14.72 1.74
CA ARG A 294 -4.66 14.13 0.58
C ARG A 294 -6.09 14.66 0.38
N GLY A 295 -6.48 15.66 1.15
CA GLY A 295 -7.78 16.29 1.05
C GLY A 295 -8.76 15.91 2.18
N GLY A 296 -8.33 15.20 3.22
CA GLY A 296 -9.20 14.79 4.33
C GLY A 296 -10.21 13.71 3.94
N ASP A 297 -11.20 13.49 4.82
CA ASP A 297 -12.29 12.52 4.66
C ASP A 297 -11.79 11.09 4.35
N GLN A 298 -10.71 10.69 4.99
CA GLN A 298 -10.08 9.39 4.77
C GLN A 298 -9.33 8.89 5.99
N ALA A 299 -9.12 7.58 6.04
CA ALA A 299 -8.22 6.95 6.99
C ALA A 299 -6.91 6.58 6.28
N ALA A 300 -5.79 6.92 6.90
CA ALA A 300 -4.46 6.50 6.48
C ALA A 300 -3.87 5.60 7.56
N GLU A 301 -3.46 4.41 7.19
CA GLU A 301 -2.80 3.43 8.04
C GLU A 301 -1.32 3.39 7.70
N MET A 302 -0.46 3.66 8.67
CA MET A 302 0.98 3.56 8.54
C MET A 302 1.48 2.31 9.26
N THR A 303 2.19 1.48 8.51
CA THR A 303 2.92 0.30 9.00
C THR A 303 4.41 0.45 8.72
N LEU A 304 5.22 -0.52 9.16
CA LEU A 304 6.65 -0.56 8.80
C LEU A 304 6.87 -0.76 7.29
N ASP A 305 5.88 -1.29 6.57
CA ASP A 305 5.95 -1.56 5.12
C ASP A 305 5.45 -0.38 4.27
N GLY A 306 4.81 0.64 4.88
CA GLY A 306 4.31 1.82 4.17
C GLY A 306 2.90 2.23 4.58
N PHE A 307 2.23 2.95 3.67
CA PHE A 307 0.89 3.50 3.88
C PHE A 307 -0.19 2.73 3.13
N THR A 308 -1.35 2.58 3.77
CA THR A 308 -2.60 2.12 3.15
C THR A 308 -3.68 3.17 3.40
N PHE A 309 -4.52 3.46 2.41
CA PHE A 309 -5.55 4.50 2.49
C PHE A 309 -6.94 3.91 2.29
N TYR A 310 -7.91 4.45 3.03
CA TYR A 310 -9.33 4.07 3.01
C TYR A 310 -10.20 5.33 2.93
N GLY A 311 -11.27 5.32 2.15
CA GLY A 311 -12.15 6.49 1.98
C GLY A 311 -11.64 7.47 0.91
N GLY A 312 -11.82 8.78 1.14
CA GLY A 312 -11.40 9.82 0.18
C GLY A 312 -12.37 9.99 -0.98
N VAL A 313 -13.67 9.75 -0.75
CA VAL A 313 -14.74 9.77 -1.76
C VAL A 313 -15.41 11.13 -1.88
N SER A 314 -15.38 11.95 -0.82
CA SER A 314 -16.05 13.26 -0.83
C SER A 314 -15.27 14.28 -1.64
N HIS A 315 -16.00 15.10 -2.39
CA HIS A 315 -15.50 16.40 -2.84
C HIS A 315 -15.38 17.29 -1.60
N GLY A 316 -14.16 17.57 -1.15
CA GLY A 316 -13.94 18.40 0.03
C GLY A 316 -14.58 19.77 -0.10
N VAL A 317 -14.95 20.34 1.03
CA VAL A 317 -15.51 21.70 1.08
C VAL A 317 -14.39 22.70 0.90
N GLU A 318 -14.58 23.62 -0.04
CA GLU A 318 -13.70 24.77 -0.25
C GLU A 318 -13.61 25.59 1.06
N LYS A 319 -12.43 25.63 1.68
CA LYS A 319 -12.21 26.37 2.93
C LYS A 319 -12.02 27.85 2.63
N ARG A 320 -12.85 28.71 3.20
CA ARG A 320 -12.78 30.16 3.06
C ARG A 320 -12.03 30.80 4.23
N SER A 321 -10.72 30.70 4.31
CA SER A 321 -9.98 31.39 5.36
C SER A 321 -9.01 32.44 4.83
N LYS A 322 -9.53 33.65 4.55
CA LYS A 322 -8.70 34.84 4.21
C LYS A 322 -7.68 35.16 5.30
N VAL A 323 -7.98 34.81 6.56
CA VAL A 323 -7.06 34.99 7.70
C VAL A 323 -5.83 34.09 7.54
N ARG A 324 -6.03 32.83 7.11
CA ARG A 324 -4.92 31.88 6.89
C ARG A 324 -4.02 32.31 5.75
N SER A 325 -4.58 32.73 4.61
CA SER A 325 -3.80 33.23 3.47
C SER A 325 -2.96 34.45 3.87
N ARG A 326 -3.51 35.37 4.69
CA ARG A 326 -2.76 36.51 5.22
C ARG A 326 -1.61 36.08 6.13
N LEU A 327 -1.86 35.17 7.08
CA LEU A 327 -0.81 34.66 7.98
C LEU A 327 0.31 33.95 7.22
N VAL A 328 -0.02 33.17 6.19
CA VAL A 328 0.95 32.52 5.32
C VAL A 328 1.75 33.55 4.54
N ALA A 329 1.10 34.57 3.99
CA ALA A 329 1.78 35.68 3.29
C ALA A 329 2.77 36.42 4.20
N ASP A 330 2.36 36.75 5.43
CA ASP A 330 3.23 37.41 6.43
C ASP A 330 4.45 36.53 6.79
N GLN A 331 4.24 35.22 6.96
CA GLN A 331 5.33 34.26 7.23
C GLN A 331 6.26 34.10 6.03
N LEU A 332 5.73 34.02 4.80
CA LEU A 332 6.51 33.93 3.59
C LEU A 332 7.40 35.17 3.41
N VAL A 333 6.83 36.38 3.56
CA VAL A 333 7.55 37.65 3.50
C VAL A 333 8.68 37.67 4.54
N LYS A 334 8.43 37.21 5.75
CA LYS A 334 9.45 37.12 6.81
C LYS A 334 10.61 36.20 6.38
N LEU A 335 10.31 34.99 5.88
CA LEU A 335 11.33 34.04 5.42
C LEU A 335 12.15 34.59 4.26
N ILE A 336 11.49 35.27 3.29
CA ILE A 336 12.17 35.93 2.15
C ILE A 336 13.12 37.01 2.67
N LYS A 337 12.68 37.88 3.57
CA LYS A 337 13.51 38.96 4.14
C LYS A 337 14.70 38.49 5.00
N GLU A 338 14.61 37.27 5.55
CA GLU A 338 15.69 36.63 6.32
C GLU A 338 16.74 35.98 5.40
N ALA A 339 16.41 35.71 4.13
CA ALA A 339 17.29 35.10 3.15
C ALA A 339 18.19 36.12 2.51
N ASP A 340 19.40 35.69 2.10
CA ASP A 340 20.31 36.49 1.27
C ASP A 340 19.98 36.34 -0.22
N HIS A 341 19.37 35.22 -0.59
CA HIS A 341 18.97 34.90 -1.94
C HIS A 341 17.80 33.93 -1.94
N VAL A 342 16.91 33.97 -2.93
CA VAL A 342 15.81 33.03 -3.10
C VAL A 342 15.95 32.27 -4.40
N VAL A 343 15.85 30.94 -4.34
CA VAL A 343 15.75 30.08 -5.51
C VAL A 343 14.36 29.47 -5.55
N ILE A 344 13.62 29.75 -6.62
CA ILE A 344 12.26 29.26 -6.83
C ILE A 344 12.33 28.13 -7.85
N MET A 345 11.64 27.01 -7.61
CA MET A 345 11.54 25.93 -8.58
C MET A 345 10.20 25.23 -8.49
N GLY A 346 9.72 24.71 -9.60
CA GLY A 346 8.55 23.84 -9.68
C GLY A 346 8.91 22.36 -9.75
N HIS A 347 8.01 21.57 -10.35
CA HIS A 347 8.26 20.17 -10.68
C HIS A 347 9.08 20.03 -11.98
N ARG A 348 9.67 18.85 -12.20
CA ARG A 348 10.31 18.50 -13.48
C ARG A 348 9.28 18.62 -14.61
N MET A 349 9.72 19.13 -15.76
CA MET A 349 8.83 19.44 -16.88
C MET A 349 7.74 20.43 -16.45
N SER A 350 8.13 21.48 -15.72
CA SER A 350 7.24 22.54 -15.23
C SER A 350 6.26 23.00 -16.31
N ASP A 351 5.00 23.08 -15.96
CA ASP A 351 3.91 23.53 -16.82
C ASP A 351 3.54 25.00 -16.57
N LEU A 352 2.43 25.45 -17.10
CA LEU A 352 1.99 26.84 -16.96
C LEU A 352 1.62 27.21 -15.53
N ASP A 353 1.16 26.24 -14.70
CA ASP A 353 0.86 26.52 -13.30
C ASP A 353 2.14 26.65 -12.47
N ALA A 354 3.07 25.72 -12.62
CA ALA A 354 4.37 25.77 -11.95
C ALA A 354 5.14 27.07 -12.27
N ILE A 355 5.20 27.48 -13.55
CA ILE A 355 5.92 28.70 -13.97
C ILE A 355 5.14 29.96 -13.60
N GLY A 356 3.83 29.99 -13.75
CA GLY A 356 2.97 31.10 -13.33
C GLY A 356 3.06 31.35 -11.83
N ALA A 357 2.97 30.29 -11.02
CA ALA A 357 3.15 30.38 -9.57
C ALA A 357 4.58 30.86 -9.21
N ALA A 358 5.62 30.36 -9.90
CA ALA A 358 7.00 30.78 -9.67
C ALA A 358 7.19 32.27 -9.95
N GLU A 359 6.63 32.81 -11.04
CA GLU A 359 6.64 34.24 -11.36
C GLU A 359 5.92 35.07 -10.30
N GLY A 360 4.79 34.62 -9.81
CA GLY A 360 4.08 35.30 -8.73
C GLY A 360 4.91 35.35 -7.44
N VAL A 361 5.61 34.26 -7.08
CA VAL A 361 6.54 34.23 -5.94
C VAL A 361 7.74 35.14 -6.19
N LEU A 362 8.28 35.15 -7.42
CA LEU A 362 9.36 36.07 -7.80
C LEU A 362 8.92 37.55 -7.63
N ARG A 363 7.67 37.87 -7.97
CA ARG A 363 7.13 39.22 -7.70
C ARG A 363 7.13 39.53 -6.20
N ILE A 364 6.75 38.56 -5.33
CA ILE A 364 6.82 38.75 -3.87
C ILE A 364 8.26 39.03 -3.43
N CYS A 365 9.25 38.32 -3.98
CA CYS A 365 10.65 38.57 -3.68
C CYS A 365 11.12 39.98 -4.12
N LYS A 366 10.70 40.43 -5.32
CA LYS A 366 10.95 41.76 -5.83
C LYS A 366 10.34 42.84 -4.94
N ILE A 367 9.11 42.64 -4.43
CA ILE A 367 8.46 43.53 -3.45
C ILE A 367 9.26 43.59 -2.14
N CYS A 368 9.86 42.48 -1.74
CA CYS A 368 10.69 42.41 -0.53
C CYS A 368 12.13 42.96 -0.72
N ASP A 369 12.50 43.35 -1.93
CA ASP A 369 13.85 43.78 -2.32
C ASP A 369 14.92 42.70 -2.03
N VAL A 370 14.57 41.41 -2.29
CA VAL A 370 15.46 40.26 -2.11
C VAL A 370 15.77 39.62 -3.47
N PRO A 371 17.05 39.42 -3.81
CA PRO A 371 17.44 38.78 -5.06
C PRO A 371 16.85 37.38 -5.17
N ALA A 372 16.22 37.07 -6.31
CA ALA A 372 15.60 35.78 -6.54
C ALA A 372 15.69 35.35 -8.01
N VAL A 373 15.72 34.03 -8.22
CA VAL A 373 15.75 33.42 -9.57
C VAL A 373 14.83 32.20 -9.62
N ILE A 374 14.31 31.91 -10.82
CA ILE A 374 13.54 30.70 -11.10
C ILE A 374 14.45 29.67 -11.75
N ALA A 375 14.70 28.58 -11.07
CA ALA A 375 15.49 27.45 -11.57
C ALA A 375 14.64 26.53 -12.41
N VAL A 376 14.86 26.48 -13.73
CA VAL A 376 14.09 25.67 -14.68
C VAL A 376 14.92 25.22 -15.87
N ARG A 377 14.76 23.99 -16.33
CA ARG A 377 15.35 23.50 -17.58
C ARG A 377 14.48 23.90 -18.75
N ARG A 378 14.96 24.87 -19.54
CA ARG A 378 14.21 25.41 -20.68
C ARG A 378 13.95 24.39 -21.80
N ASP A 379 14.79 23.38 -21.92
CA ASP A 379 14.69 22.31 -22.91
C ASP A 379 13.68 21.20 -22.52
N ALA A 380 13.26 21.19 -21.26
CA ALA A 380 12.36 20.15 -20.73
C ALA A 380 11.00 20.69 -20.22
N THR A 381 10.85 22.01 -20.10
CA THR A 381 9.61 22.63 -19.61
C THR A 381 8.46 22.53 -20.61
N LEU A 382 7.24 22.37 -20.10
CA LEU A 382 6.00 22.43 -20.87
C LEU A 382 5.46 23.87 -21.00
N ALA A 383 6.02 24.83 -20.26
CA ALA A 383 5.64 26.26 -20.25
C ALA A 383 6.57 27.13 -21.11
N ALA A 384 7.18 26.59 -22.17
CA ALA A 384 8.10 27.33 -23.03
C ALA A 384 7.47 28.61 -23.59
N SER A 385 6.19 28.57 -23.96
CA SER A 385 5.44 29.73 -24.47
C SER A 385 5.38 30.89 -23.47
N LEU A 386 5.16 30.59 -22.17
CA LEU A 386 5.12 31.60 -21.12
C LEU A 386 6.54 32.14 -20.84
N ILE A 387 7.54 31.28 -20.71
CA ILE A 387 8.93 31.71 -20.49
C ILE A 387 9.43 32.60 -21.62
N ASP A 388 9.12 32.25 -22.87
CA ASP A 388 9.47 33.07 -24.05
C ASP A 388 8.77 34.44 -24.03
N ALA A 389 7.51 34.50 -23.61
CA ALA A 389 6.77 35.74 -23.47
C ALA A 389 7.37 36.64 -22.37
N LEU A 390 7.75 36.05 -21.22
CA LEU A 390 8.40 36.74 -20.09
C LEU A 390 9.81 37.23 -20.50
N CYS A 391 10.59 36.41 -21.19
CA CYS A 391 11.89 36.81 -21.72
C CYS A 391 11.80 37.99 -22.72
N LYS A 392 10.79 37.99 -23.61
CA LYS A 392 10.52 39.11 -24.55
C LYS A 392 10.08 40.37 -23.80
N ALA A 393 9.47 40.24 -22.65
CA ALA A 393 9.11 41.36 -21.77
C ALA A 393 10.28 41.89 -20.92
N GLY A 394 11.51 41.35 -21.09
CA GLY A 394 12.72 41.81 -20.40
C GLY A 394 13.09 41.02 -19.15
N GLN A 395 12.40 39.93 -18.86
CA GLN A 395 12.62 39.12 -17.65
C GLN A 395 13.50 37.88 -17.90
N LYS A 396 14.45 37.98 -18.84
CA LYS A 396 15.32 36.86 -19.22
C LYS A 396 16.25 36.42 -18.09
N ASP A 397 16.72 37.37 -17.29
CA ASP A 397 17.68 37.13 -16.21
C ASP A 397 17.02 36.55 -14.94
N ASP A 398 15.70 36.51 -14.91
CA ASP A 398 14.92 35.89 -13.83
C ASP A 398 14.97 34.33 -13.89
N PHE A 399 15.38 33.76 -15.04
CA PHE A 399 15.41 32.31 -15.26
C PHE A 399 16.87 31.80 -15.35
N ILE A 400 17.15 30.73 -14.61
CA ILE A 400 18.49 30.11 -14.56
C ILE A 400 18.37 28.59 -14.75
N ASP A 401 19.39 27.97 -15.38
CA ASP A 401 19.47 26.51 -15.37
C ASP A 401 19.76 26.01 -13.94
N PRO A 402 19.10 24.90 -13.48
CA PRO A 402 19.34 24.38 -12.13
C PRO A 402 20.81 24.12 -11.79
N LYS A 403 21.65 23.77 -12.78
CA LYS A 403 23.09 23.57 -12.57
C LYS A 403 23.82 24.87 -12.28
N ASP A 404 23.40 25.94 -12.95
CA ASP A 404 23.98 27.25 -12.80
C ASP A 404 23.50 27.97 -11.52
N ALA A 405 22.35 27.52 -10.97
CA ALA A 405 21.87 27.98 -9.67
C ALA A 405 22.69 27.44 -8.48
N LEU A 406 23.30 26.25 -8.60
CA LEU A 406 24.04 25.62 -7.49
C LEU A 406 25.18 26.43 -6.89
N PRO A 407 25.98 27.21 -7.68
CA PRO A 407 27.05 28.03 -7.13
C PRO A 407 26.58 29.23 -6.30
N ILE A 408 25.36 29.73 -6.51
CA ILE A 408 24.84 30.91 -5.79
C ILE A 408 24.12 30.54 -4.48
N ILE A 409 23.96 29.24 -4.20
CA ILE A 409 23.28 28.76 -3.00
C ILE A 409 24.21 28.82 -1.78
N SER A 410 23.73 29.49 -0.72
CA SER A 410 24.35 29.57 0.60
C SER A 410 23.49 28.89 1.67
N LYS A 411 23.99 28.81 2.90
CA LYS A 411 23.17 28.33 4.06
C LYS A 411 22.01 29.28 4.41
N ARG A 412 22.02 30.50 3.90
CA ARG A 412 20.96 31.51 4.09
C ARG A 412 20.04 31.61 2.88
N THR A 413 20.28 30.83 1.83
CA THR A 413 19.40 30.77 0.66
C THR A 413 18.08 30.05 1.03
N LEU A 414 16.97 30.67 0.68
CA LEU A 414 15.63 30.09 0.79
C LEU A 414 15.26 29.41 -0.54
N CYS A 415 14.94 28.14 -0.51
CA CYS A 415 14.33 27.44 -1.63
C CYS A 415 12.79 27.53 -1.50
N ILE A 416 12.10 28.04 -2.53
CA ILE A 416 10.65 28.02 -2.60
C ILE A 416 10.24 27.05 -3.69
N VAL A 417 9.57 25.96 -3.29
CA VAL A 417 9.06 24.93 -4.19
C VAL A 417 7.57 25.22 -4.45
N VAL A 418 7.21 25.37 -5.72
CA VAL A 418 5.84 25.61 -6.15
C VAL A 418 5.30 24.43 -6.93
N ASP A 419 4.01 24.18 -6.82
CA ASP A 419 3.27 23.20 -7.62
C ASP A 419 3.77 21.75 -7.48
N THR A 420 4.47 21.45 -6.41
CA THR A 420 4.81 20.09 -6.02
C THR A 420 5.25 20.03 -4.57
N TYR A 421 4.93 18.94 -3.90
CA TYR A 421 5.39 18.65 -2.54
C TYR A 421 6.29 17.40 -2.46
N GLN A 422 6.52 16.73 -3.61
CA GLN A 422 7.25 15.47 -3.66
C GLN A 422 8.73 15.69 -4.04
N VAL A 423 9.65 15.21 -3.19
CA VAL A 423 11.11 15.24 -3.44
C VAL A 423 11.48 14.57 -4.77
N GLY A 424 10.74 13.53 -5.16
CA GLY A 424 10.94 12.81 -6.42
C GLY A 424 10.62 13.63 -7.66
N LEU A 425 9.77 14.65 -7.56
CA LEU A 425 9.25 15.43 -8.69
C LEU A 425 9.87 16.81 -8.83
N VAL A 426 10.53 17.37 -7.81
CA VAL A 426 11.14 18.71 -7.91
C VAL A 426 12.10 18.83 -9.08
N GLU A 427 12.24 20.04 -9.63
CA GLU A 427 13.13 20.34 -10.76
C GLU A 427 14.57 19.92 -10.47
N SER A 428 15.08 20.19 -9.27
CA SER A 428 16.43 19.80 -8.83
C SER A 428 16.46 19.39 -7.37
N LYS A 429 16.85 18.14 -7.11
CA LYS A 429 17.10 17.64 -5.75
C LYS A 429 18.32 18.29 -5.12
N ASP A 430 19.35 18.57 -5.92
CA ASP A 430 20.59 19.18 -5.43
C ASP A 430 20.35 20.58 -4.88
N ILE A 431 19.46 21.37 -5.50
CA ILE A 431 19.04 22.69 -4.98
C ILE A 431 18.31 22.50 -3.66
N LEU A 432 17.34 21.56 -3.61
CA LEU A 432 16.55 21.30 -2.41
C LEU A 432 17.43 20.92 -1.20
N GLU A 433 18.43 20.06 -1.42
CA GLU A 433 19.31 19.56 -0.37
C GLU A 433 20.36 20.60 0.10
N LYS A 434 20.77 21.53 -0.78
CA LYS A 434 21.79 22.53 -0.46
C LYS A 434 21.23 23.77 0.22
N CYS A 435 19.97 24.11 0.00
CA CYS A 435 19.36 25.30 0.59
C CYS A 435 19.19 25.17 2.11
N GLY A 436 19.36 26.27 2.83
CA GLY A 436 19.27 26.26 4.30
C GLY A 436 17.84 26.16 4.83
N LYS A 437 16.88 26.71 4.09
CA LYS A 437 15.44 26.66 4.42
C LYS A 437 14.64 26.34 3.17
N VAL A 438 13.52 25.65 3.35
CA VAL A 438 12.58 25.32 2.26
C VAL A 438 11.20 25.81 2.61
N ALA A 439 10.53 26.46 1.66
CA ALA A 439 9.10 26.76 1.72
C ALA A 439 8.39 26.00 0.57
N VAL A 440 7.15 25.57 0.80
CA VAL A 440 6.37 24.83 -0.21
C VAL A 440 5.01 25.51 -0.39
N ILE A 441 4.63 25.72 -1.66
CA ILE A 441 3.30 26.21 -2.05
C ILE A 441 2.74 25.22 -3.06
N ASP A 442 1.75 24.40 -2.67
CA ASP A 442 1.26 23.29 -3.49
C ASP A 442 -0.22 23.00 -3.23
N HIS A 443 -0.91 22.52 -4.26
CA HIS A 443 -2.31 22.11 -4.21
C HIS A 443 -2.51 20.61 -4.47
N HIS A 444 -1.46 19.89 -4.82
CA HIS A 444 -1.53 18.46 -5.08
C HIS A 444 -1.78 17.64 -3.81
N ARG A 445 -2.44 16.49 -3.95
CA ARG A 445 -2.59 15.55 -2.82
C ARG A 445 -1.22 15.07 -2.36
N LYS A 446 -0.97 15.14 -1.06
CA LYS A 446 0.28 14.72 -0.45
C LYS A 446 0.56 13.24 -0.74
N GLY A 447 1.69 12.95 -1.36
CA GLY A 447 2.14 11.59 -1.68
C GLY A 447 3.24 11.10 -0.75
N VAL A 448 3.60 9.83 -0.84
CA VAL A 448 4.76 9.27 -0.13
C VAL A 448 6.06 9.86 -0.70
N GLY A 449 7.03 10.22 0.15
CA GLY A 449 8.28 10.87 -0.27
C GLY A 449 8.17 12.39 -0.44
N TYR A 450 7.34 13.02 0.39
CA TYR A 450 7.18 14.47 0.44
C TYR A 450 8.38 15.17 1.11
N ILE A 451 8.46 16.49 0.93
CA ILE A 451 9.48 17.34 1.55
C ILE A 451 9.22 17.41 3.06
N GLU A 452 10.13 16.85 3.86
CA GLU A 452 10.00 16.80 5.31
C GLU A 452 10.45 18.12 5.96
N ASN A 453 9.73 18.55 7.00
CA ASN A 453 10.06 19.70 7.85
C ASN A 453 10.39 21.02 7.10
N PRO A 454 9.61 21.46 6.10
CA PRO A 454 9.83 22.76 5.48
C PRO A 454 9.56 23.88 6.49
N ALA A 455 10.24 25.01 6.32
CA ALA A 455 10.09 26.19 7.16
C ALA A 455 8.72 26.87 7.01
N LEU A 456 8.05 26.68 5.85
CA LEU A 456 6.69 27.11 5.57
C LEU A 456 6.01 26.11 4.66
N VAL A 457 4.73 25.81 4.94
CA VAL A 457 3.85 25.00 4.10
C VAL A 457 2.57 25.76 3.81
N CYS A 458 2.36 26.10 2.55
CA CYS A 458 1.09 26.52 1.99
C CYS A 458 0.57 25.38 1.11
N HIS A 459 -0.14 24.44 1.73
CA HIS A 459 -0.63 23.25 1.03
C HIS A 459 -2.14 23.17 1.18
N GLU A 460 -2.86 23.30 0.06
CA GLU A 460 -4.33 23.31 0.02
C GLU A 460 -4.85 22.46 -1.14
N PRO A 461 -5.16 21.17 -0.91
CA PRO A 461 -5.62 20.25 -1.97
C PRO A 461 -6.98 20.60 -2.59
N TYR A 462 -7.66 21.59 -2.05
CA TYR A 462 -8.95 22.08 -2.58
C TYR A 462 -8.81 23.32 -3.45
N SER A 463 -7.63 23.95 -3.47
CA SER A 463 -7.34 25.02 -4.41
C SER A 463 -7.23 24.47 -5.83
N SER A 464 -7.65 25.26 -6.82
CA SER A 464 -7.61 24.83 -8.21
C SER A 464 -6.19 24.66 -8.75
N SER A 465 -5.25 25.47 -8.26
CA SER A 465 -3.88 25.55 -8.78
C SER A 465 -2.95 26.22 -7.77
N ALA A 466 -1.64 26.04 -7.93
CA ALA A 466 -0.62 26.79 -7.19
C ALA A 466 -0.65 28.29 -7.55
N SER A 467 -0.98 28.63 -8.79
CA SER A 467 -1.16 30.02 -9.26
C SER A 467 -2.34 30.71 -8.54
N GLU A 468 -3.43 30.00 -8.23
CA GLU A 468 -4.51 30.51 -7.38
C GLU A 468 -3.97 30.89 -5.99
N LEU A 469 -3.28 29.95 -5.32
CA LEU A 469 -2.70 30.18 -3.99
C LEU A 469 -1.76 31.39 -3.97
N VAL A 470 -0.84 31.46 -4.93
CA VAL A 470 0.10 32.58 -5.04
C VAL A 470 -0.63 33.90 -5.32
N THR A 471 -1.69 33.88 -6.16
CA THR A 471 -2.51 35.07 -6.43
C THR A 471 -3.19 35.57 -5.16
N GLU A 472 -3.65 34.68 -4.30
CA GLU A 472 -4.22 35.07 -3.00
C GLU A 472 -3.16 35.69 -2.08
N LEU A 473 -1.96 35.09 -1.98
CA LEU A 473 -0.88 35.62 -1.17
C LEU A 473 -0.47 37.04 -1.63
N LEU A 474 -0.38 37.26 -2.95
CA LEU A 474 -0.07 38.54 -3.56
C LEU A 474 -1.04 39.67 -3.17
N GLN A 475 -2.30 39.35 -2.81
CA GLN A 475 -3.25 40.36 -2.35
C GLN A 475 -2.84 41.01 -1.01
N TYR A 476 -2.06 40.27 -0.18
CA TYR A 476 -1.64 40.68 1.16
C TYR A 476 -0.20 41.22 1.23
N VAL A 477 0.56 41.17 0.10
CA VAL A 477 1.96 41.60 0.06
C VAL A 477 2.09 42.89 -0.76
N GLY A 478 2.86 43.85 -0.25
CA GLY A 478 3.13 45.13 -0.90
C GLY A 478 1.95 46.08 -0.99
N GLU A 479 2.22 47.27 -1.54
CA GLU A 479 1.22 48.33 -1.77
C GLU A 479 0.49 48.12 -3.12
N ARG A 480 -0.40 49.04 -3.48
CA ARG A 480 -1.22 48.93 -4.68
C ARG A 480 -0.36 48.94 -5.97
N ASP A 481 0.74 49.68 -5.99
CA ASP A 481 1.62 49.84 -7.15
C ASP A 481 2.66 48.71 -7.29
N ASP A 482 2.80 47.85 -6.25
CA ASP A 482 3.74 46.73 -6.23
C ASP A 482 3.17 45.45 -6.84
N LYS A 483 1.90 45.46 -7.21
CA LYS A 483 1.20 44.24 -7.71
C LYS A 483 1.80 43.73 -9.02
N PRO A 484 1.49 42.47 -9.41
CA PRO A 484 1.99 41.89 -10.65
C PRO A 484 1.77 42.78 -11.87
N ASN A 485 2.75 42.88 -12.72
CA ASN A 485 2.54 43.50 -14.02
C ASN A 485 1.67 42.62 -14.93
N ARG A 486 1.29 43.14 -16.10
CA ARG A 486 0.36 42.45 -17.00
C ARG A 486 0.84 41.03 -17.36
N ILE A 487 2.10 40.84 -17.77
CA ILE A 487 2.59 39.54 -18.24
C ILE A 487 2.69 38.52 -17.10
N GLU A 488 3.07 38.95 -15.90
CA GLU A 488 3.08 38.11 -14.71
C GLU A 488 1.65 37.68 -14.32
N ALA A 489 0.68 38.62 -14.40
CA ALA A 489 -0.72 38.32 -14.16
C ALA A 489 -1.30 37.39 -15.25
N GLU A 490 -0.86 37.51 -16.52
CA GLU A 490 -1.20 36.61 -17.61
C GLU A 490 -0.65 35.20 -17.34
N GLY A 491 0.59 35.07 -16.83
CA GLY A 491 1.20 33.79 -16.43
C GLY A 491 0.43 33.08 -15.32
N LEU A 492 0.09 33.80 -14.24
CA LEU A 492 -0.72 33.27 -13.14
C LEU A 492 -2.11 32.82 -13.62
N LEU A 493 -2.75 33.63 -14.49
CA LEU A 493 -4.07 33.26 -15.04
C LEU A 493 -3.97 32.04 -15.97
N ALA A 494 -2.85 31.89 -16.71
CA ALA A 494 -2.63 30.70 -17.53
C ALA A 494 -2.51 29.43 -16.70
N GLY A 495 -1.81 29.48 -15.55
CA GLY A 495 -1.76 28.37 -14.60
C GLY A 495 -3.17 27.96 -14.10
N ILE A 496 -3.97 28.93 -13.65
CA ILE A 496 -5.35 28.67 -13.23
C ILE A 496 -6.17 28.03 -14.38
N LEU A 497 -6.06 28.54 -15.60
CA LEU A 497 -6.81 27.99 -16.75
C LEU A 497 -6.37 26.58 -17.13
N LEU A 498 -5.08 26.26 -16.99
CA LEU A 498 -4.55 24.92 -17.26
C LEU A 498 -5.21 23.90 -16.36
N ASP A 499 -5.11 24.11 -15.06
CA ASP A 499 -5.55 23.13 -14.06
C ASP A 499 -7.05 23.03 -13.92
N THR A 500 -7.76 24.12 -14.18
CA THR A 500 -9.22 24.14 -14.18
C THR A 500 -9.84 23.70 -15.51
N GLN A 501 -9.03 23.44 -16.54
CA GLN A 501 -9.53 23.22 -17.91
C GLN A 501 -10.53 24.30 -18.34
N ASP A 502 -10.09 25.53 -18.40
CA ASP A 502 -10.92 26.70 -18.73
C ASP A 502 -12.10 26.86 -17.73
N PHE A 503 -11.88 26.77 -16.44
CA PHE A 503 -12.88 26.86 -15.35
C PHE A 503 -13.96 25.75 -15.37
N THR A 504 -13.64 24.59 -15.94
CA THR A 504 -14.56 23.45 -16.01
C THR A 504 -14.41 22.51 -14.82
N LEU A 505 -13.18 22.27 -14.34
CA LEU A 505 -12.87 21.35 -13.26
C LEU A 505 -12.27 22.10 -12.04
N HIS A 506 -12.48 21.57 -10.85
CA HIS A 506 -11.88 22.06 -9.60
C HIS A 506 -12.00 23.57 -9.38
N THR A 507 -13.08 24.19 -9.91
CA THR A 507 -13.29 25.63 -9.90
C THR A 507 -14.24 26.01 -8.77
N GLY A 508 -13.73 26.73 -7.79
CA GLY A 508 -14.51 27.28 -6.68
C GLY A 508 -14.67 28.79 -6.75
N VAL A 509 -15.27 29.34 -5.71
CA VAL A 509 -15.44 30.81 -5.60
C VAL A 509 -14.09 31.51 -5.53
N ARG A 510 -13.11 30.94 -4.79
CA ARG A 510 -11.75 31.47 -4.67
C ARG A 510 -11.04 31.55 -6.02
N THR A 511 -11.24 30.57 -6.88
CA THR A 511 -10.67 30.55 -8.24
C THR A 511 -11.15 31.74 -9.06
N PHE A 512 -12.47 32.05 -9.01
CA PHE A 512 -13.01 33.24 -9.68
C PHE A 512 -12.56 34.55 -9.03
N GLU A 513 -12.42 34.61 -7.70
CA GLU A 513 -11.86 35.78 -7.00
C GLU A 513 -10.41 36.03 -7.42
N ALA A 514 -9.57 34.97 -7.52
CA ALA A 514 -8.20 35.06 -7.99
C ALA A 514 -8.15 35.52 -9.46
N ALA A 515 -8.93 34.93 -10.35
CA ALA A 515 -9.02 35.34 -11.74
C ALA A 515 -9.47 36.82 -11.90
N ALA A 516 -10.45 37.26 -11.10
CA ALA A 516 -10.87 38.65 -11.05
C ALA A 516 -9.77 39.60 -10.56
N ALA A 517 -8.93 39.16 -9.59
CA ALA A 517 -7.78 39.94 -9.14
C ALA A 517 -6.75 40.07 -10.27
N LEU A 518 -6.41 39.00 -10.96
CA LEU A 518 -5.49 39.01 -12.10
C LEU A 518 -5.98 39.89 -13.26
N ARG A 519 -7.28 39.89 -13.53
CA ARG A 519 -7.88 40.84 -14.49
C ARG A 519 -7.69 42.29 -14.05
N ARG A 520 -7.82 42.60 -12.75
CA ARG A 520 -7.54 43.96 -12.22
C ARG A 520 -6.07 44.34 -12.33
N TYR A 521 -5.14 43.37 -12.29
CA TYR A 521 -3.71 43.58 -12.53
C TYR A 521 -3.36 43.69 -14.01
N GLY A 522 -4.34 43.56 -14.92
CA GLY A 522 -4.20 43.83 -16.34
C GLY A 522 -4.05 42.59 -17.22
N ALA A 523 -4.25 41.39 -16.69
CA ALA A 523 -4.22 40.16 -17.51
C ALA A 523 -5.29 40.22 -18.62
N GLU A 524 -4.91 39.94 -19.86
CA GLU A 524 -5.79 39.89 -21.03
C GLU A 524 -6.05 38.45 -21.46
N THR A 525 -7.29 38.00 -21.37
CA THR A 525 -7.67 36.59 -21.66
C THR A 525 -7.31 36.13 -23.08
N GLU A 526 -7.35 37.01 -24.04
CA GLU A 526 -6.92 36.72 -25.43
C GLU A 526 -5.42 36.36 -25.49
N ARG A 527 -4.59 37.09 -24.77
CA ARG A 527 -3.15 36.85 -24.69
C ARG A 527 -2.84 35.59 -23.91
N VAL A 528 -3.55 35.37 -22.81
CA VAL A 528 -3.45 34.11 -22.03
C VAL A 528 -3.79 32.92 -22.92
N ARG A 529 -4.84 33.03 -23.77
CA ARG A 529 -5.23 31.95 -24.68
C ARG A 529 -4.11 31.58 -25.67
N ARG A 530 -3.34 32.56 -26.13
CA ARG A 530 -2.19 32.33 -27.04
C ARG A 530 -1.05 31.56 -26.38
N LEU A 531 -0.96 31.52 -25.05
CA LEU A 531 0.04 30.69 -24.36
C LEU A 531 -0.24 29.19 -24.50
N PHE A 532 -1.47 28.84 -24.87
CA PHE A 532 -1.90 27.46 -25.15
C PHE A 532 -1.89 27.10 -26.64
N ASP A 533 -1.39 27.99 -27.51
CA ASP A 533 -1.28 27.71 -28.94
C ASP A 533 -0.37 26.49 -29.17
N VAL A 534 -0.80 25.59 -30.02
CA VAL A 534 -0.08 24.37 -30.38
C VAL A 534 0.42 24.44 -31.81
N THR A 535 1.50 23.76 -32.12
CA THR A 535 1.99 23.64 -33.49
C THR A 535 1.08 22.75 -34.34
N MET A 536 1.14 22.91 -35.68
CA MET A 536 0.38 22.04 -36.60
C MET A 536 0.77 20.54 -36.40
N VAL A 537 2.02 20.27 -36.06
CA VAL A 537 2.49 18.90 -35.79
C VAL A 537 1.79 18.30 -34.54
N GLU A 538 1.75 19.07 -33.46
CA GLU A 538 1.05 18.66 -32.21
C GLU A 538 -0.46 18.52 -32.45
N TYR A 539 -1.06 19.46 -33.20
CA TYR A 539 -2.48 19.40 -33.55
C TYR A 539 -2.82 18.14 -34.35
N ASN A 540 -2.02 17.81 -35.37
CA ASN A 540 -2.23 16.60 -36.17
C ASN A 540 -2.02 15.33 -35.36
N ALA A 541 -1.01 15.27 -34.49
CA ALA A 541 -0.76 14.14 -33.61
C ALA A 541 -1.92 13.93 -32.62
N LYS A 542 -2.48 15.02 -32.07
CA LYS A 542 -3.65 14.98 -31.20
C LYS A 542 -4.89 14.49 -31.95
N ALA A 543 -5.15 15.03 -33.16
CA ALA A 543 -6.28 14.64 -33.98
C ALA A 543 -6.25 13.14 -34.35
N ASP A 544 -5.09 12.61 -34.74
CA ASP A 544 -4.87 11.19 -35.03
C ASP A 544 -5.19 10.29 -33.82
N LEU A 545 -4.79 10.72 -32.61
CA LEU A 545 -5.11 10.02 -31.37
C LEU A 545 -6.61 10.03 -31.05
N VAL A 546 -7.28 11.15 -31.26
CA VAL A 546 -8.73 11.27 -31.02
C VAL A 546 -9.51 10.41 -32.03
N GLU A 547 -9.14 10.42 -33.32
CA GLU A 547 -9.79 9.62 -34.36
C GLU A 547 -9.68 8.09 -34.07
N LYS A 548 -8.57 7.62 -33.52
CA LYS A 548 -8.33 6.21 -33.20
C LYS A 548 -9.05 5.72 -31.93
N ALA A 549 -9.73 6.60 -31.22
CA ALA A 549 -10.40 6.25 -29.98
C ALA A 549 -11.59 5.30 -30.22
N GLN A 550 -11.74 4.34 -29.31
CA GLN A 550 -12.84 3.39 -29.32
C GLN A 550 -13.50 3.35 -27.95
N MET A 551 -14.81 3.27 -27.96
CA MET A 551 -15.59 3.18 -26.73
C MET A 551 -15.47 1.78 -26.09
N TYR A 552 -15.25 1.74 -24.79
CA TYR A 552 -15.30 0.56 -23.96
C TYR A 552 -16.04 0.88 -22.67
N LYS A 553 -17.25 0.37 -22.50
CA LYS A 553 -18.19 0.87 -21.47
C LYS A 553 -18.36 2.40 -21.64
N ASN A 554 -18.34 3.15 -20.55
CA ASN A 554 -18.36 4.62 -20.59
C ASN A 554 -16.94 5.23 -20.65
N CYS A 555 -15.98 4.50 -21.20
CA CYS A 555 -14.59 4.94 -21.32
C CYS A 555 -14.19 5.00 -22.80
N ALA A 556 -13.43 6.03 -23.19
CA ALA A 556 -12.79 6.12 -24.49
C ALA A 556 -11.33 5.64 -24.38
N ILE A 557 -10.93 4.66 -25.19
CA ILE A 557 -9.58 4.13 -25.22
C ILE A 557 -8.98 4.40 -26.59
N SER A 558 -7.91 5.20 -26.65
CA SER A 558 -7.13 5.45 -27.85
C SER A 558 -5.74 4.83 -27.76
N ILE A 559 -5.32 4.19 -28.85
CA ILE A 559 -4.00 3.58 -28.95
C ILE A 559 -3.25 4.19 -30.13
N GLY A 560 -2.18 4.95 -29.81
CA GLY A 560 -1.27 5.53 -30.80
C GLY A 560 -0.03 4.69 -31.03
N GLY A 561 0.63 4.93 -32.16
CA GLY A 561 1.98 4.44 -32.42
C GLY A 561 3.05 5.25 -31.69
N GLU A 562 4.26 5.23 -32.20
CA GLU A 562 5.36 6.06 -31.70
C GLU A 562 5.07 7.52 -31.96
N VAL A 563 5.13 8.34 -30.93
CA VAL A 563 4.90 9.80 -30.99
C VAL A 563 6.22 10.51 -30.84
N ALA A 564 6.46 11.50 -31.69
CA ALA A 564 7.65 12.32 -31.63
C ALA A 564 7.79 13.00 -30.25
N PRO A 565 9.01 13.21 -29.75
CA PRO A 565 9.21 13.84 -28.43
C PRO A 565 8.48 15.17 -28.27
N GLU A 566 8.42 15.97 -29.34
CA GLU A 566 7.79 17.29 -29.39
C GLU A 566 6.25 17.19 -29.27
N ALA A 567 5.64 16.07 -29.68
CA ALA A 567 4.21 15.85 -29.65
C ALA A 567 3.71 15.11 -28.40
N ARG A 568 4.53 14.94 -27.36
CA ARG A 568 4.13 14.24 -26.11
C ARG A 568 2.98 14.95 -25.38
N VAL A 569 2.92 16.26 -25.47
CA VAL A 569 1.82 17.07 -24.90
C VAL A 569 0.47 16.71 -25.55
N ALA A 570 0.48 16.33 -26.83
CA ALA A 570 -0.72 15.91 -27.55
C ALA A 570 -1.44 14.70 -26.93
N ILE A 571 -0.72 13.83 -26.19
CA ILE A 571 -1.29 12.65 -25.52
C ILE A 571 -2.29 13.08 -24.43
N ALA A 572 -1.86 14.01 -23.55
CA ALA A 572 -2.70 14.53 -22.49
C ALA A 572 -3.85 15.37 -23.04
N GLN A 573 -3.59 16.16 -24.08
CA GLN A 573 -4.62 16.95 -24.77
C GLN A 573 -5.65 16.07 -25.47
N ALA A 574 -5.25 15.00 -26.15
CA ALA A 574 -6.16 14.03 -26.75
C ALA A 574 -7.06 13.37 -25.69
N ALA A 575 -6.49 13.02 -24.52
CA ALA A 575 -7.28 12.47 -23.42
C ALA A 575 -8.33 13.47 -22.90
N ASN A 576 -8.00 14.76 -22.82
CA ASN A 576 -8.95 15.81 -22.44
C ASN A 576 -10.04 16.02 -23.51
N ASP A 577 -9.67 16.02 -24.80
CA ASP A 577 -10.64 16.20 -25.89
C ASP A 577 -11.64 15.04 -25.96
N LEU A 578 -11.20 13.80 -25.68
CA LEU A 578 -12.08 12.63 -25.62
C LEU A 578 -13.15 12.74 -24.53
N LEU A 579 -12.90 13.43 -23.42
CA LEU A 579 -13.90 13.66 -22.37
C LEU A 579 -15.04 14.59 -22.80
N ARG A 580 -14.85 15.38 -23.87
CA ARG A 580 -15.91 16.25 -24.42
C ARG A 580 -16.92 15.49 -25.29
N ILE A 581 -16.67 14.19 -25.53
CA ILE A 581 -17.55 13.33 -26.32
C ILE A 581 -18.69 12.85 -25.42
N GLN A 582 -19.92 12.97 -25.88
CA GLN A 582 -21.10 12.54 -25.14
C GLN A 582 -21.02 11.04 -24.78
N GLY A 583 -21.25 10.72 -23.51
CA GLY A 583 -21.23 9.34 -23.01
C GLY A 583 -19.83 8.83 -22.60
N VAL A 584 -18.82 9.71 -22.60
CA VAL A 584 -17.48 9.40 -22.11
C VAL A 584 -17.30 9.94 -20.68
N ASP A 585 -17.19 9.04 -19.70
CA ASP A 585 -16.92 9.39 -18.29
C ASP A 585 -15.42 9.39 -17.98
N ALA A 586 -14.63 8.61 -18.72
CA ALA A 586 -13.17 8.56 -18.62
C ALA A 586 -12.52 8.28 -19.98
N SER A 587 -11.29 8.76 -20.15
CA SER A 587 -10.49 8.56 -21.35
C SER A 587 -9.11 8.02 -21.01
N PHE A 588 -8.59 7.14 -21.86
CA PHE A 588 -7.29 6.51 -21.74
C PHE A 588 -6.58 6.58 -23.10
N VAL A 589 -5.49 7.35 -23.16
CA VAL A 589 -4.67 7.49 -24.37
C VAL A 589 -3.32 6.83 -24.11
N ALA A 590 -3.02 5.79 -24.87
CA ALA A 590 -1.79 5.00 -24.75
C ALA A 590 -0.94 5.13 -26.02
N VAL A 591 0.33 5.48 -25.87
CA VAL A 591 1.26 5.66 -27.00
C VAL A 591 2.58 4.94 -26.75
N GLN A 592 3.20 4.50 -27.83
CA GLN A 592 4.53 3.89 -27.78
C GLN A 592 5.58 4.97 -27.47
N VAL A 593 6.43 4.71 -26.48
CA VAL A 593 7.61 5.54 -26.16
C VAL A 593 8.80 4.61 -25.94
N GLY A 594 9.67 4.54 -26.90
CA GLY A 594 10.78 3.58 -26.89
C GLY A 594 10.32 2.14 -26.70
N ASN A 595 10.84 1.44 -25.70
CA ASN A 595 10.48 0.03 -25.40
C ASN A 595 9.25 -0.13 -24.49
N GLY A 596 8.46 0.91 -24.28
CA GLY A 596 7.30 0.86 -23.40
C GLY A 596 6.13 1.67 -23.94
N VAL A 597 5.02 1.66 -23.20
CA VAL A 597 3.80 2.41 -23.51
C VAL A 597 3.51 3.37 -22.37
N ASN A 598 3.37 4.65 -22.70
CA ASN A 598 2.89 5.67 -21.77
C ASN A 598 1.39 5.81 -21.91
N ILE A 599 0.68 5.82 -20.78
CA ILE A 599 -0.76 5.96 -20.71
C ILE A 599 -1.09 7.25 -19.99
N SER A 600 -1.92 8.09 -20.59
CA SER A 600 -2.55 9.24 -19.94
C SER A 600 -4.03 8.95 -19.76
N ALA A 601 -4.53 9.09 -18.53
CA ALA A 601 -5.91 8.86 -18.17
C ALA A 601 -6.55 10.15 -17.63
N ARG A 602 -7.80 10.41 -18.02
CA ARG A 602 -8.59 11.56 -17.59
C ARG A 602 -10.01 11.12 -17.24
N SER A 603 -10.67 11.87 -16.36
CA SER A 603 -12.07 11.65 -15.97
C SER A 603 -12.73 12.95 -15.56
N MET A 604 -14.06 13.01 -15.71
CA MET A 604 -14.90 14.10 -15.17
C MET A 604 -15.31 13.83 -13.70
N GLY A 605 -14.69 12.86 -13.02
CA GLY A 605 -14.94 12.54 -11.59
C GLY A 605 -15.84 11.32 -11.36
N ALA A 606 -16.67 10.91 -12.33
CA ALA A 606 -17.51 9.70 -12.21
C ALA A 606 -16.69 8.41 -12.14
N VAL A 607 -15.54 8.36 -12.78
CA VAL A 607 -14.59 7.24 -12.77
C VAL A 607 -13.31 7.71 -12.10
N ASN A 608 -12.86 6.99 -11.06
CA ASN A 608 -11.57 7.29 -10.44
C ASN A 608 -10.43 6.66 -11.24
N VAL A 609 -9.82 7.47 -12.13
CA VAL A 609 -8.72 6.99 -12.99
C VAL A 609 -7.43 6.73 -12.22
N GLN A 610 -7.25 7.31 -11.04
CA GLN A 610 -6.11 7.03 -10.18
C GLN A 610 -6.06 5.54 -9.80
N VAL A 611 -7.14 4.99 -9.28
CA VAL A 611 -7.23 3.57 -8.87
C VAL A 611 -6.94 2.65 -10.05
N ILE A 612 -7.45 3.00 -11.24
CA ILE A 612 -7.22 2.22 -12.46
C ILE A 612 -5.72 2.26 -12.84
N MET A 613 -5.09 3.44 -12.82
CA MET A 613 -3.67 3.58 -13.16
C MET A 613 -2.73 2.99 -12.09
N GLU A 614 -3.07 3.07 -10.81
CA GLU A 614 -2.32 2.41 -9.74
C GLU A 614 -2.28 0.89 -9.91
N SER A 615 -3.37 0.26 -10.37
CA SER A 615 -3.38 -1.18 -10.70
C SER A 615 -2.45 -1.55 -11.86
N LEU A 616 -2.08 -0.56 -12.69
CA LEU A 616 -1.12 -0.70 -13.79
C LEU A 616 0.30 -0.25 -13.40
N GLY A 617 0.54 0.04 -12.11
CA GLY A 617 1.84 0.50 -11.60
C GLY A 617 2.11 1.99 -11.85
N GLY A 618 1.08 2.77 -12.13
CA GLY A 618 1.10 4.21 -12.28
C GLY A 618 0.58 4.96 -11.05
N GLY A 619 0.07 6.17 -11.26
CA GLY A 619 -0.51 6.99 -10.20
C GLY A 619 -1.07 8.30 -10.73
N GLY A 620 -1.57 9.14 -9.85
CA GLY A 620 -2.14 10.45 -10.19
C GLY A 620 -3.24 10.86 -9.22
N HIS A 621 -4.23 11.55 -9.75
CA HIS A 621 -5.43 12.01 -9.05
C HIS A 621 -6.69 11.30 -9.57
N GLN A 622 -7.82 11.50 -8.88
CA GLN A 622 -9.11 10.93 -9.27
C GLN A 622 -9.49 11.24 -10.72
N THR A 623 -9.21 12.47 -11.18
CA THR A 623 -9.57 12.96 -12.52
C THR A 623 -8.42 12.91 -13.53
N MET A 624 -7.17 12.83 -13.07
CA MET A 624 -5.97 12.82 -13.91
C MET A 624 -4.97 11.81 -13.37
N ALA A 625 -4.56 10.83 -14.19
CA ALA A 625 -3.58 9.84 -13.80
C ALA A 625 -2.75 9.38 -15.01
N ALA A 626 -1.62 8.76 -14.74
CA ALA A 626 -0.74 8.24 -15.79
C ALA A 626 -0.09 6.93 -15.34
N ALA A 627 0.30 6.10 -16.33
CA ALA A 627 1.07 4.90 -16.09
C ALA A 627 2.09 4.69 -17.21
N GLN A 628 3.19 4.01 -16.89
CA GLN A 628 4.20 3.61 -17.86
C GLN A 628 4.39 2.11 -17.80
N LEU A 629 4.01 1.42 -18.88
CA LEU A 629 4.18 -0.02 -19.02
C LEU A 629 5.47 -0.32 -19.80
N LYS A 630 6.40 -1.05 -19.18
CA LYS A 630 7.67 -1.41 -19.79
C LYS A 630 7.54 -2.72 -20.57
N HIS A 631 8.27 -2.83 -21.69
CA HIS A 631 8.36 -4.06 -22.49
C HIS A 631 7.01 -4.60 -22.98
N ILE A 632 6.10 -3.72 -23.38
CA ILE A 632 4.76 -4.08 -23.85
C ILE A 632 4.44 -3.37 -25.17
N THR A 633 3.64 -4.03 -26.01
CA THR A 633 3.13 -3.42 -27.25
C THR A 633 1.88 -2.58 -26.98
N PRO A 634 1.56 -1.58 -27.81
CA PRO A 634 0.35 -0.77 -27.66
C PRO A 634 -0.95 -1.60 -27.62
N GLN A 635 -1.04 -2.67 -28.42
CA GLN A 635 -2.21 -3.55 -28.41
C GLN A 635 -2.36 -4.33 -27.10
N ALA A 636 -1.25 -4.83 -26.55
CA ALA A 636 -1.28 -5.50 -25.26
C ALA A 636 -1.58 -4.52 -24.10
N ALA A 637 -1.14 -3.25 -24.22
CA ALA A 637 -1.51 -2.19 -23.28
C ALA A 637 -3.02 -1.95 -23.27
N ARG A 638 -3.69 -2.00 -24.43
CA ARG A 638 -5.16 -1.90 -24.54
C ARG A 638 -5.86 -2.96 -23.69
N SER A 639 -5.47 -4.24 -23.84
CA SER A 639 -6.08 -5.33 -23.08
C SER A 639 -5.90 -5.11 -21.57
N ARG A 640 -4.71 -4.69 -21.12
CA ARG A 640 -4.46 -4.37 -19.71
C ARG A 640 -5.30 -3.21 -19.19
N ILE A 641 -5.52 -2.17 -20.01
CA ILE A 641 -6.40 -1.04 -19.64
C ILE A 641 -7.85 -1.55 -19.49
N GLN A 642 -8.32 -2.39 -20.42
CA GLN A 642 -9.66 -2.97 -20.35
C GLN A 642 -9.84 -3.85 -19.11
N ASP A 643 -8.86 -4.71 -18.80
CA ASP A 643 -8.86 -5.55 -17.59
C ASP A 643 -8.88 -4.71 -16.30
N ALA A 644 -8.11 -3.62 -16.26
CA ALA A 644 -8.07 -2.71 -15.12
C ALA A 644 -9.41 -1.96 -14.93
N ILE A 645 -10.04 -1.52 -16.03
CA ILE A 645 -11.38 -0.93 -16.01
C ILE A 645 -12.41 -1.96 -15.50
N ASP A 646 -12.33 -3.21 -15.95
CA ASP A 646 -13.23 -4.28 -15.51
C ASP A 646 -13.11 -4.56 -14.02
N GLN A 647 -11.89 -4.65 -13.51
CA GLN A 647 -11.62 -4.83 -12.07
C GLN A 647 -12.17 -3.65 -11.25
N TYR A 648 -11.98 -2.43 -11.72
CA TYR A 648 -12.53 -1.24 -11.08
C TYR A 648 -14.06 -1.31 -10.95
N TYR A 649 -14.79 -1.60 -12.04
CA TYR A 649 -16.26 -1.71 -12.00
C TYR A 649 -16.75 -2.91 -11.17
N LEU A 650 -16.01 -4.02 -11.14
CA LEU A 650 -16.32 -5.16 -10.29
C LEU A 650 -16.16 -4.84 -8.79
N SER A 651 -15.15 -4.07 -8.43
CA SER A 651 -14.94 -3.63 -7.04
C SER A 651 -16.06 -2.68 -6.58
N GLN A 652 -16.51 -1.79 -7.45
CA GLN A 652 -17.62 -0.86 -7.16
C GLN A 652 -18.95 -1.58 -6.93
N LYS A 653 -19.23 -2.66 -7.68
CA LYS A 653 -20.45 -3.47 -7.50
C LYS A 653 -20.49 -4.23 -6.16
N LYS A 654 -19.33 -4.56 -5.59
CA LYS A 654 -19.25 -5.21 -4.28
C LYS A 654 -19.50 -4.26 -3.11
N THR A 655 -19.35 -2.96 -3.33
CA THR A 655 -19.52 -1.91 -2.31
C THR A 655 -20.94 -1.33 -2.26
N THR A 656 -21.78 -1.58 -3.28
CA THR A 656 -23.18 -1.13 -3.28
C THR A 656 -24.05 -2.30 -2.78
N PRO A 657 -24.71 -2.21 -1.60
CA PRO A 657 -25.69 -3.21 -1.18
C PRO A 657 -26.84 -3.20 -2.17
N GLU A 658 -27.21 -4.36 -2.71
CA GLU A 658 -28.45 -4.51 -3.49
C GLU A 658 -29.63 -3.97 -2.67
N ALA A 659 -30.26 -2.91 -3.19
CA ALA A 659 -31.55 -2.44 -2.69
C ALA A 659 -32.52 -3.61 -2.83
N ARG A 660 -32.92 -4.22 -1.71
CA ARG A 660 -34.01 -5.21 -1.69
C ARG A 660 -35.23 -4.57 -2.32
N PRO A 661 -35.88 -5.24 -3.26
CA PRO A 661 -37.16 -4.73 -3.80
C PRO A 661 -38.16 -4.63 -2.65
N ALA A 662 -38.74 -3.45 -2.49
CA ALA A 662 -39.84 -3.23 -1.57
C ALA A 662 -40.94 -4.25 -1.89
N LYS A 663 -41.22 -5.16 -0.94
CA LYS A 663 -42.44 -5.97 -0.99
C LYS A 663 -43.61 -5.00 -0.84
N GLY A 664 -44.40 -4.95 -1.89
CA GLY A 664 -45.67 -4.25 -1.82
C GLY A 664 -46.62 -4.83 -0.77
N GLU A 665 -47.20 -3.92 -0.06
CA GLU A 665 -48.60 -3.93 0.40
C GLU A 665 -49.10 -2.50 0.33
#